data_8c832c64cba11d4b2276d172cff9b7a8
#
_entry.id   8c832c64cba11d4b2276d172cff9b7a8
#
_cell.length_a   1.000
_cell.length_b   1.000
_cell.length_c   1.000
_cell.angle_alpha   90.00
_cell.angle_beta   90.00
_cell.angle_gamma   90.00
#
_symmetry.space_group_name_H-M   'P 1'
#
loop_
_entity.id
_entity.type
_entity.pdbx_description
1 polymer ?
#
loop_
_entity_poly.entity_id
_entity_poly.type
_entity_poly.pdbx_seq_one_letter_code
_entity_poly.pdbx_strand_id
1 'polypeptide(L)'
;MIFTLILVASLFSELHWRPIGPFRGGRTKAAAGVPTSPGVFYVGAVNGGVWRTVDYGRTWTPIFDDQPTGSIGAIAVALSNPDVIYVGSGEGLQRPDLSTGDGVYRSVDGGRSWKHLGLREGQQIPQIAVDPKDPNRLFVAVLGHPYGPNEERGIFRSIDGGETFQRVLYKDADTGGADVVIDPANPRVVYAALWEARQAPWENGEFSGPGSGLYKSADGGTTWKALTRGLPDFERDGLGRIGLGIAPSRSSRLFATVATKQGGFLYRSDDAGESWARICDDPRVVERADDFAEVKVDPVNPDIVYTASVVTWKSTDGGRSFTAFRGAPGGDDYHRIWIDPLRPATMLLASDQGAVVTVNGGATWSSWYNQPTAQMFHVNADNAFPYRVCGGQQESGAACVLSRGPEGAITVRDWQPTAVEEYGYAVPDPLDPDVIYGGRITRWDRRTRQVQDISPVPLRNAGYRVIRTQPIVFSPTDPRTLFFASNTVWKTRDGGRSWQQISHDLTRRMWEAPANVGKYRGTDPARPEQRGVVYALAPSPRDAAVLWAGTDDGLIHRTRDGGKTWQEVTPKQLVPWAKVSILEAGHFEAGTAYAAINTLRLDDLRPHILRTRNGGSAWQEIVRGLPGGGIVNVVREDPLRRGLLFCGTEQAVYVSFNDGDDWQPLRLNMPATSIRDLVVKGDDLVVATHGRGFWILDDIQPLREVTDALVGLDVHLFAPQTALRIRWNTNSDTPMPPDEPRGEDPPDGAIIDYLLKAGSEVTIEILDGGGKVVRRFSSGDRTEPVTDDGIVPRWWIRPARRPSSDAGLHRFVWDLHWPAPAALEGGYSIAAVPRDTPKEPRGPWALPGQYTVRLTAAGRSLTRPLTVRMDPRVKTPEAGLRQQFALSQRLAEALDRNTRLVEQVRRLRNDRPDDAALAALEGSAEERKPLVEEPQPALVPWNARLGALYSLLESTDLAPTPQAVRAAEKLLQQSAELSARAEKALATQKQMTPRVP
;
A
#
# COMPACT_ATOMS: atom_id res chain seq x y z
N MET A 1 -0.76 34.13 9.17
CA MET A 1 -0.76 32.81 9.81
C MET A 1 -1.84 31.86 9.28
N ILE A 2 -3.00 32.28 8.81
CA ILE A 2 -4.02 31.41 8.17
C ILE A 2 -3.69 31.13 6.68
N PHE A 3 -2.86 31.97 6.05
CA PHE A 3 -2.45 31.80 4.64
C PHE A 3 -1.48 30.63 4.38
N THR A 4 -0.70 30.19 5.40
CA THR A 4 0.31 29.13 5.24
C THR A 4 -0.31 27.71 5.20
N LEU A 5 -1.46 27.51 5.82
CA LEU A 5 -2.12 26.19 5.94
C LEU A 5 -2.83 25.72 4.64
N ILE A 6 -3.32 26.64 3.80
CA ILE A 6 -3.98 26.29 2.54
C ILE A 6 -2.96 26.03 1.41
N LEU A 7 -1.71 26.47 1.61
CA LEU A 7 -0.72 26.56 0.55
C LEU A 7 -0.08 25.22 0.18
N VAL A 8 0.15 24.31 1.12
CA VAL A 8 0.94 23.08 0.85
C VAL A 8 0.13 22.01 0.16
N ALA A 9 -1.11 21.77 0.54
CA ALA A 9 -1.94 20.77 -0.12
C ALA A 9 -2.19 21.12 -1.62
N SER A 10 -2.30 22.42 -1.95
CA SER A 10 -2.43 22.86 -3.34
C SER A 10 -1.09 22.96 -4.07
N LEU A 11 0.00 23.27 -3.35
CA LEU A 11 1.33 23.43 -3.94
C LEU A 11 1.94 22.09 -4.38
N PHE A 12 1.65 20.98 -3.68
CA PHE A 12 2.27 19.68 -3.94
C PHE A 12 1.29 18.66 -4.54
N SER A 13 0.18 19.10 -5.12
CA SER A 13 -0.86 18.23 -5.69
C SER A 13 -0.38 17.28 -6.80
N GLU A 14 0.74 17.59 -7.44
CA GLU A 14 1.34 16.73 -8.48
C GLU A 14 2.38 15.73 -7.94
N LEU A 15 2.74 15.81 -6.67
CA LEU A 15 3.45 14.72 -6.03
C LEU A 15 2.50 13.52 -5.91
N HIS A 16 3.00 12.33 -6.18
CA HIS A 16 2.19 11.13 -6.27
C HIS A 16 2.80 9.98 -5.47
N TRP A 17 2.03 9.43 -4.55
CA TRP A 17 2.35 8.18 -3.90
C TRP A 17 2.07 7.02 -4.84
N ARG A 18 3.04 6.17 -5.08
CA ARG A 18 2.86 4.94 -5.85
C ARG A 18 2.82 3.71 -4.95
N PRO A 19 1.79 2.84 -5.10
CA PRO A 19 1.73 1.56 -4.42
C PRO A 19 2.72 0.59 -5.07
N ILE A 20 3.50 -0.12 -4.25
CA ILE A 20 4.44 -1.12 -4.73
C ILE A 20 4.07 -2.55 -4.32
N GLY A 21 2.99 -2.74 -3.55
CA GLY A 21 2.58 -4.04 -3.02
C GLY A 21 3.23 -4.36 -1.65
N PRO A 22 3.34 -5.63 -1.27
CA PRO A 22 3.03 -6.83 -2.05
C PRO A 22 1.52 -6.95 -2.36
N PHE A 23 1.18 -7.47 -3.55
CA PHE A 23 -0.22 -7.70 -3.95
C PHE A 23 -0.73 -8.99 -3.32
N ARG A 24 -0.88 -8.97 -2.03
CA ARG A 24 -1.31 -10.09 -1.21
C ARG A 24 -2.31 -9.58 -0.18
N GLY A 25 -3.40 -10.31 0.04
CA GLY A 25 -4.45 -9.92 0.97
C GLY A 25 -3.94 -9.79 2.41
N GLY A 26 -4.67 -9.00 3.19
CA GLY A 26 -4.54 -8.88 4.64
C GLY A 26 -5.90 -9.09 5.28
N ARG A 27 -6.00 -8.90 6.61
CA ARG A 27 -7.22 -9.16 7.39
C ARG A 27 -8.45 -8.55 6.74
N THR A 28 -9.34 -9.44 6.31
CA THR A 28 -10.63 -9.09 5.71
C THR A 28 -11.73 -9.53 6.68
N LYS A 29 -12.44 -8.56 7.25
CA LYS A 29 -13.40 -8.80 8.34
C LYS A 29 -14.84 -8.82 7.86
N ALA A 30 -15.13 -8.12 6.76
CA ALA A 30 -16.47 -8.00 6.21
C ALA A 30 -16.57 -8.60 4.81
N ALA A 31 -17.70 -9.27 4.52
CA ALA A 31 -17.94 -9.93 3.25
C ALA A 31 -19.44 -9.95 2.93
N ALA A 32 -19.81 -9.56 1.71
CA ALA A 32 -21.19 -9.62 1.22
C ALA A 32 -21.20 -9.87 -0.30
N GLY A 33 -22.18 -10.65 -0.77
CA GLY A 33 -22.43 -10.85 -2.19
C GLY A 33 -23.79 -10.30 -2.63
N VAL A 34 -24.00 -10.23 -3.95
CA VAL A 34 -25.24 -9.78 -4.57
C VAL A 34 -25.94 -10.95 -5.26
N PRO A 35 -26.96 -11.59 -4.66
CA PRO A 35 -27.57 -12.79 -5.22
C PRO A 35 -28.18 -12.61 -6.62
N THR A 36 -28.66 -11.41 -6.94
CA THR A 36 -29.22 -11.05 -8.26
C THR A 36 -28.16 -10.74 -9.32
N SER A 37 -26.88 -10.59 -8.91
CA SER A 37 -25.74 -10.33 -9.79
C SER A 37 -24.58 -11.26 -9.42
N PRO A 38 -24.55 -12.49 -9.93
CA PRO A 38 -23.74 -13.59 -9.38
C PRO A 38 -22.25 -13.36 -9.30
N GLY A 39 -21.66 -12.47 -10.09
CA GLY A 39 -20.23 -12.16 -10.07
C GLY A 39 -19.85 -11.04 -9.12
N VAL A 40 -20.84 -10.38 -8.47
CA VAL A 40 -20.62 -9.18 -7.67
C VAL A 40 -20.49 -9.51 -6.19
N PHE A 41 -19.33 -9.13 -5.62
CA PHE A 41 -19.07 -9.25 -4.19
C PHE A 41 -18.40 -7.99 -3.66
N TYR A 42 -18.55 -7.77 -2.36
CA TYR A 42 -17.92 -6.71 -1.59
C TYR A 42 -17.16 -7.30 -0.43
N VAL A 43 -15.96 -6.78 -0.18
CA VAL A 43 -15.16 -7.16 0.99
C VAL A 43 -14.67 -5.92 1.70
N GLY A 44 -14.56 -5.99 3.03
CA GLY A 44 -14.04 -4.94 3.88
C GLY A 44 -12.76 -5.39 4.56
N ALA A 45 -11.65 -4.75 4.22
CA ALA A 45 -10.35 -5.02 4.80
C ALA A 45 -10.07 -4.07 5.97
N VAL A 46 -9.34 -4.55 6.96
CA VAL A 46 -8.89 -3.73 8.09
C VAL A 46 -7.83 -2.73 7.59
N ASN A 47 -8.12 -1.44 7.75
CA ASN A 47 -7.33 -0.32 7.19
C ASN A 47 -7.12 -0.37 5.66
N GLY A 48 -7.81 -1.29 4.99
CA GLY A 48 -7.73 -1.48 3.54
C GLY A 48 -8.94 -0.95 2.78
N GLY A 49 -9.98 -0.48 3.47
CA GLY A 49 -11.21 0.03 2.86
C GLY A 49 -12.14 -1.05 2.33
N VAL A 50 -13.10 -0.64 1.50
CA VAL A 50 -14.06 -1.53 0.84
C VAL A 50 -13.65 -1.78 -0.60
N TRP A 51 -13.67 -3.05 -0.99
CA TRP A 51 -13.34 -3.50 -2.35
C TRP A 51 -14.53 -4.20 -3.00
N ARG A 52 -14.68 -3.99 -4.29
CA ARG A 52 -15.72 -4.62 -5.11
C ARG A 52 -15.09 -5.45 -6.21
N THR A 53 -15.63 -6.66 -6.44
CA THR A 53 -15.41 -7.46 -7.65
C THR A 53 -16.70 -7.58 -8.46
N VAL A 54 -16.57 -7.81 -9.76
CA VAL A 54 -17.69 -8.11 -10.68
C VAL A 54 -17.44 -9.38 -11.48
N ASP A 55 -16.38 -10.10 -11.16
CA ASP A 55 -15.86 -11.24 -11.90
C ASP A 55 -15.45 -12.41 -10.97
N TYR A 56 -16.24 -12.65 -9.93
CA TYR A 56 -16.02 -13.71 -8.94
C TYR A 56 -14.68 -13.64 -8.19
N GLY A 57 -14.15 -12.44 -7.97
CA GLY A 57 -12.91 -12.23 -7.23
C GLY A 57 -11.66 -12.37 -8.09
N ARG A 58 -11.77 -12.37 -9.41
CA ARG A 58 -10.60 -12.33 -10.31
C ARG A 58 -9.89 -10.97 -10.22
N THR A 59 -10.67 -9.88 -10.22
CA THR A 59 -10.16 -8.53 -10.01
C THR A 59 -10.95 -7.81 -8.93
N TRP A 60 -10.29 -6.89 -8.21
CA TRP A 60 -10.87 -6.11 -7.14
C TRP A 60 -10.60 -4.62 -7.37
N THR A 61 -11.64 -3.80 -7.20
CA THR A 61 -11.58 -2.34 -7.31
C THR A 61 -11.89 -1.71 -5.97
N PRO A 62 -11.07 -0.78 -5.45
CA PRO A 62 -11.39 -0.05 -4.24
C PRO A 62 -12.54 0.93 -4.52
N ILE A 63 -13.47 1.04 -3.59
CA ILE A 63 -14.67 1.89 -3.74
C ILE A 63 -14.93 2.79 -2.50
N PHE A 64 -13.95 2.89 -1.60
CA PHE A 64 -14.09 3.61 -0.33
C PHE A 64 -12.92 4.56 -0.03
N ASP A 65 -12.01 4.77 -1.00
CA ASP A 65 -10.72 5.45 -0.80
C ASP A 65 -10.86 6.95 -0.47
N ASP A 66 -11.97 7.57 -0.84
CA ASP A 66 -12.28 8.99 -0.53
C ASP A 66 -12.76 9.19 0.92
N GLN A 67 -13.04 8.11 1.67
CA GLN A 67 -13.54 8.22 3.02
C GLN A 67 -12.39 8.45 4.04
N PRO A 68 -12.69 9.02 5.23
CA PRO A 68 -11.67 9.34 6.23
C PRO A 68 -11.17 8.13 7.04
N THR A 69 -11.80 6.97 6.90
CA THR A 69 -11.41 5.73 7.58
C THR A 69 -11.23 4.58 6.58
N GLY A 70 -10.30 3.69 6.85
CA GLY A 70 -10.05 2.49 6.05
C GLY A 70 -10.36 1.18 6.78
N SER A 71 -10.67 1.20 8.07
CA SER A 71 -10.93 -0.01 8.85
C SER A 71 -12.40 -0.41 8.76
N ILE A 72 -12.69 -1.63 8.25
CA ILE A 72 -14.06 -2.08 7.95
C ILE A 72 -14.38 -3.37 8.72
N GLY A 73 -15.40 -3.31 9.60
CA GLY A 73 -15.84 -4.44 10.42
C GLY A 73 -17.07 -5.15 9.87
N ALA A 74 -17.97 -4.44 9.17
CA ALA A 74 -19.20 -5.00 8.62
C ALA A 74 -19.57 -4.42 7.27
N ILE A 75 -20.15 -5.25 6.39
CA ILE A 75 -20.79 -4.85 5.14
C ILE A 75 -22.15 -5.58 5.03
N ALA A 76 -23.20 -4.84 4.69
CA ALA A 76 -24.50 -5.41 4.41
C ALA A 76 -25.07 -4.83 3.11
N VAL A 77 -25.43 -5.70 2.17
CA VAL A 77 -26.13 -5.36 0.92
C VAL A 77 -27.62 -5.65 1.13
N ALA A 78 -28.48 -4.67 0.84
CA ALA A 78 -29.90 -4.85 0.96
C ALA A 78 -30.44 -5.81 -0.13
N LEU A 79 -31.08 -6.91 0.28
CA LEU A 79 -31.60 -7.92 -0.67
C LEU A 79 -32.69 -7.38 -1.58
N SER A 80 -33.51 -6.46 -1.09
CA SER A 80 -34.61 -5.82 -1.84
C SER A 80 -34.13 -4.74 -2.81
N ASN A 81 -32.93 -4.17 -2.60
CA ASN A 81 -32.31 -3.19 -3.47
C ASN A 81 -30.78 -3.26 -3.36
N PRO A 82 -30.09 -4.00 -4.25
CA PRO A 82 -28.64 -4.22 -4.18
C PRO A 82 -27.77 -2.96 -4.34
N ASP A 83 -28.33 -1.85 -4.82
CA ASP A 83 -27.61 -0.57 -4.86
C ASP A 83 -27.48 0.07 -3.47
N VAL A 84 -28.28 -0.40 -2.48
CA VAL A 84 -28.19 0.07 -1.09
C VAL A 84 -27.24 -0.82 -0.31
N ILE A 85 -26.13 -0.22 0.14
CA ILE A 85 -25.07 -0.90 0.87
C ILE A 85 -24.79 -0.12 2.15
N TYR A 86 -24.68 -0.83 3.26
CA TYR A 86 -24.24 -0.29 4.54
C TYR A 86 -22.86 -0.82 4.91
N VAL A 87 -22.03 0.05 5.46
CA VAL A 87 -20.69 -0.27 5.95
C VAL A 87 -20.55 0.18 7.38
N GLY A 88 -20.09 -0.71 8.25
CA GLY A 88 -19.69 -0.43 9.61
C GLY A 88 -18.19 -0.40 9.72
N SER A 89 -17.63 0.69 10.25
CA SER A 89 -16.19 0.87 10.39
C SER A 89 -15.64 0.30 11.71
N GLY A 90 -14.30 0.24 11.83
CA GLY A 90 -13.62 -0.50 12.89
C GLY A 90 -13.43 -1.97 12.53
N GLU A 91 -12.86 -2.79 13.42
CA GLU A 91 -12.62 -4.21 13.18
C GLU A 91 -13.75 -5.11 13.71
N GLY A 92 -14.50 -4.59 14.67
CA GLY A 92 -15.57 -5.36 15.32
C GLY A 92 -15.06 -6.57 16.13
N LEU A 93 -13.89 -6.44 16.73
CA LEU A 93 -13.18 -7.44 17.50
C LEU A 93 -12.69 -6.89 18.83
N GLN A 94 -12.09 -7.76 19.65
CA GLN A 94 -11.29 -7.41 20.83
C GLN A 94 -9.90 -8.04 20.70
N ARG A 95 -8.91 -7.22 20.31
CA ARG A 95 -7.51 -7.63 20.07
C ARG A 95 -6.56 -6.50 20.50
N PRO A 96 -5.27 -6.77 20.76
CA PRO A 96 -4.34 -5.75 21.20
C PRO A 96 -3.86 -4.80 20.08
N ASP A 97 -4.11 -5.09 18.82
CA ASP A 97 -3.62 -4.37 17.64
C ASP A 97 -4.76 -3.74 16.80
N LEU A 98 -5.87 -3.44 17.42
CA LEU A 98 -7.07 -2.89 16.76
C LEU A 98 -6.86 -1.50 16.17
N SER A 99 -7.55 -1.25 15.08
CA SER A 99 -7.77 0.10 14.54
C SER A 99 -9.20 0.56 14.80
N THR A 100 -9.36 1.83 15.09
CA THR A 100 -10.66 2.43 15.35
C THR A 100 -11.40 2.76 14.06
N GLY A 101 -12.73 2.62 14.08
CA GLY A 101 -13.62 3.19 13.09
C GLY A 101 -14.23 4.51 13.56
N ASP A 102 -15.15 5.05 12.76
CA ASP A 102 -15.84 6.30 12.99
C ASP A 102 -17.35 6.21 12.72
N GLY A 103 -17.92 5.00 12.76
CA GLY A 103 -19.37 4.80 12.66
C GLY A 103 -19.83 4.07 11.39
N VAL A 104 -21.01 4.43 10.91
CA VAL A 104 -21.73 3.76 9.82
C VAL A 104 -21.79 4.63 8.57
N TYR A 105 -21.67 4.00 7.42
CA TYR A 105 -21.79 4.61 6.09
C TYR A 105 -22.87 3.92 5.26
N ARG A 106 -23.46 4.66 4.32
CA ARG A 106 -24.44 4.16 3.35
C ARG A 106 -24.08 4.60 1.94
N SER A 107 -24.22 3.69 1.00
CA SER A 107 -24.32 3.95 -0.44
C SER A 107 -25.75 3.63 -0.90
N VAL A 108 -26.21 4.34 -1.94
CA VAL A 108 -27.49 4.06 -2.64
C VAL A 108 -27.30 3.88 -4.14
N ASP A 109 -26.04 3.74 -4.57
CA ASP A 109 -25.63 3.67 -5.97
C ASP A 109 -24.62 2.55 -6.25
N GLY A 110 -24.63 1.49 -5.44
CA GLY A 110 -23.75 0.32 -5.59
C GLY A 110 -22.30 0.60 -5.18
N GLY A 111 -22.07 1.57 -4.28
CA GLY A 111 -20.75 1.90 -3.75
C GLY A 111 -19.99 2.97 -4.53
N ARG A 112 -20.63 3.72 -5.44
CA ARG A 112 -19.97 4.83 -6.16
C ARG A 112 -19.83 6.08 -5.31
N SER A 113 -20.78 6.29 -4.39
CA SER A 113 -20.73 7.37 -3.40
C SER A 113 -21.18 6.89 -2.03
N TRP A 114 -20.70 7.57 -0.98
CA TRP A 114 -20.95 7.19 0.40
C TRP A 114 -21.39 8.38 1.24
N LYS A 115 -22.36 8.15 2.13
CA LYS A 115 -22.81 9.09 3.13
C LYS A 115 -22.52 8.53 4.52
N HIS A 116 -21.81 9.29 5.35
CA HIS A 116 -21.66 8.98 6.77
C HIS A 116 -22.96 9.19 7.53
N LEU A 117 -23.35 8.23 8.38
CA LEU A 117 -24.66 8.21 9.05
C LEU A 117 -24.59 8.47 10.57
N GLY A 118 -23.40 8.49 11.19
CA GLY A 118 -23.23 8.66 12.63
C GLY A 118 -22.69 7.42 13.34
N LEU A 119 -22.93 7.30 14.64
CA LEU A 119 -22.37 6.29 15.56
C LEU A 119 -20.84 6.35 15.58
N ARG A 120 -20.26 7.57 15.64
CA ARG A 120 -18.80 7.79 15.59
C ARG A 120 -18.08 7.22 16.82
N GLU A 121 -18.68 7.38 17.99
CA GLU A 121 -18.13 6.86 19.25
C GLU A 121 -18.37 5.36 19.41
N GLY A 122 -19.01 4.71 18.42
CA GLY A 122 -19.13 3.26 18.36
C GLY A 122 -17.81 2.53 18.13
N GLN A 123 -16.84 3.16 17.47
CA GLN A 123 -15.50 2.71 17.10
C GLN A 123 -15.39 1.31 16.45
N GLN A 124 -16.18 0.34 16.88
CA GLN A 124 -16.12 -1.06 16.46
C GLN A 124 -17.52 -1.57 16.10
N ILE A 125 -17.78 -1.79 14.81
CA ILE A 125 -19.07 -2.28 14.32
C ILE A 125 -18.91 -3.67 13.70
N PRO A 126 -19.19 -4.75 14.48
CA PRO A 126 -18.98 -6.13 14.03
C PRO A 126 -20.06 -6.62 13.05
N GLN A 127 -21.31 -6.09 13.12
CA GLN A 127 -22.40 -6.60 12.30
C GLN A 127 -23.45 -5.54 12.01
N ILE A 128 -23.96 -5.58 10.77
CA ILE A 128 -25.14 -4.85 10.30
C ILE A 128 -26.10 -5.87 9.67
N ALA A 129 -27.37 -5.86 10.11
CA ALA A 129 -28.44 -6.67 9.55
C ALA A 129 -29.50 -5.76 8.93
N VAL A 130 -29.72 -5.88 7.61
CA VAL A 130 -30.73 -5.12 6.86
C VAL A 130 -31.96 -6.01 6.67
N ASP A 131 -33.14 -5.42 6.84
CA ASP A 131 -34.41 -6.12 6.58
C ASP A 131 -34.46 -6.60 5.12
N PRO A 132 -34.71 -7.89 4.86
CA PRO A 132 -34.69 -8.42 3.49
C PRO A 132 -35.76 -7.81 2.58
N LYS A 133 -36.78 -7.15 3.12
CA LYS A 133 -37.91 -6.54 2.40
C LYS A 133 -37.88 -5.02 2.36
N ASP A 134 -37.16 -4.37 3.30
CA ASP A 134 -37.05 -2.92 3.41
C ASP A 134 -35.60 -2.48 3.55
N PRO A 135 -34.99 -1.88 2.52
CA PRO A 135 -33.60 -1.47 2.55
C PRO A 135 -33.31 -0.32 3.54
N ASN A 136 -34.35 0.33 4.07
CA ASN A 136 -34.22 1.44 5.02
C ASN A 136 -34.31 0.98 6.48
N ARG A 137 -34.74 -0.26 6.73
CA ARG A 137 -34.79 -0.82 8.07
C ARG A 137 -33.56 -1.70 8.35
N LEU A 138 -32.79 -1.33 9.36
CA LEU A 138 -31.57 -2.06 9.73
C LEU A 138 -31.35 -2.07 11.23
N PHE A 139 -30.53 -3.04 11.64
CA PHE A 139 -29.98 -3.13 12.99
C PHE A 139 -28.45 -3.11 12.89
N VAL A 140 -27.82 -2.41 13.83
CA VAL A 140 -26.38 -2.27 13.93
C VAL A 140 -25.95 -2.76 15.30
N ALA A 141 -25.06 -3.76 15.33
CA ALA A 141 -24.37 -4.15 16.54
C ALA A 141 -23.15 -3.23 16.72
N VAL A 142 -23.07 -2.55 17.84
CA VAL A 142 -22.02 -1.60 18.18
C VAL A 142 -21.28 -2.10 19.41
N LEU A 143 -20.03 -2.52 19.22
CA LEU A 143 -19.20 -3.07 20.28
C LEU A 143 -18.64 -1.97 21.21
N GLY A 144 -18.42 -0.77 20.67
CA GLY A 144 -17.90 0.40 21.39
C GLY A 144 -16.38 0.43 21.51
N HIS A 145 -15.87 1.25 22.43
CA HIS A 145 -14.43 1.41 22.65
C HIS A 145 -13.78 0.11 23.16
N PRO A 146 -12.77 -0.44 22.49
CA PRO A 146 -12.12 -1.64 23.00
C PRO A 146 -11.32 -1.38 24.29
N TYR A 147 -10.79 -0.16 24.45
CA TYR A 147 -9.88 0.21 25.55
C TYR A 147 -10.51 1.05 26.65
N GLY A 148 -11.78 1.42 26.55
CA GLY A 148 -12.49 2.26 27.53
C GLY A 148 -13.98 2.02 27.59
N PRO A 149 -14.67 2.49 28.63
CA PRO A 149 -16.13 2.51 28.66
C PRO A 149 -16.65 3.62 27.74
N ASN A 150 -17.80 3.39 27.08
CA ASN A 150 -18.50 4.43 26.34
C ASN A 150 -20.00 4.11 26.19
N GLU A 151 -20.79 5.14 25.89
CA GLU A 151 -22.25 5.01 25.82
C GLU A 151 -22.80 4.53 24.47
N GLU A 152 -22.07 4.70 23.36
CA GLU A 152 -22.46 4.18 22.04
C GLU A 152 -22.14 2.69 21.93
N ARG A 153 -22.87 1.87 22.70
CA ARG A 153 -22.77 0.41 22.75
C ARG A 153 -24.12 -0.26 22.67
N GLY A 154 -24.16 -1.54 22.29
CA GLY A 154 -25.38 -2.34 22.23
C GLY A 154 -25.90 -2.46 20.80
N ILE A 155 -27.25 -2.59 20.70
CA ILE A 155 -27.90 -2.72 19.38
C ILE A 155 -28.68 -1.45 19.08
N PHE A 156 -28.42 -0.90 17.91
CA PHE A 156 -29.09 0.26 17.35
C PHE A 156 -30.00 -0.16 16.20
N ARG A 157 -31.17 0.49 16.09
CA ARG A 157 -32.12 0.29 14.99
C ARG A 157 -32.33 1.59 14.25
N SER A 158 -32.41 1.51 12.94
CA SER A 158 -32.93 2.57 12.06
C SER A 158 -34.10 2.03 11.24
N ILE A 159 -35.04 2.91 10.91
CA ILE A 159 -36.21 2.65 10.04
C ILE A 159 -36.29 3.64 8.86
N ASP A 160 -35.31 4.51 8.74
CA ASP A 160 -35.22 5.61 7.75
C ASP A 160 -33.91 5.57 6.95
N GLY A 161 -33.30 4.41 6.86
CA GLY A 161 -32.05 4.22 6.09
C GLY A 161 -30.81 4.77 6.80
N GLY A 162 -30.83 4.89 8.11
CA GLY A 162 -29.72 5.35 8.92
C GLY A 162 -29.66 6.87 9.11
N GLU A 163 -30.72 7.61 8.73
CA GLU A 163 -30.77 9.03 9.02
C GLU A 163 -30.89 9.26 10.53
N THR A 164 -31.59 8.35 11.22
CA THR A 164 -31.67 8.32 12.69
C THR A 164 -31.41 6.89 13.21
N PHE A 165 -30.78 6.80 14.39
CA PHE A 165 -30.58 5.55 15.11
C PHE A 165 -31.19 5.60 16.49
N GLN A 166 -31.95 4.58 16.84
CA GLN A 166 -32.49 4.34 18.18
C GLN A 166 -31.71 3.21 18.84
N ARG A 167 -31.13 3.42 20.02
CA ARG A 167 -30.53 2.35 20.84
C ARG A 167 -31.68 1.51 21.44
N VAL A 168 -31.84 0.28 20.94
CA VAL A 168 -33.00 -0.59 21.27
C VAL A 168 -32.62 -1.72 22.24
N LEU A 169 -31.35 -2.06 22.39
CA LEU A 169 -30.87 -3.00 23.40
C LEU A 169 -29.53 -2.50 23.96
N TYR A 170 -29.52 -2.24 25.26
CA TYR A 170 -28.36 -1.69 25.96
C TYR A 170 -28.31 -2.25 27.39
N LYS A 171 -27.14 -2.46 27.90
CA LYS A 171 -26.89 -2.94 29.26
C LYS A 171 -26.17 -1.89 30.11
N ASP A 172 -24.93 -1.59 29.75
CA ASP A 172 -24.05 -0.64 30.42
C ASP A 172 -22.92 -0.16 29.47
N ALA A 173 -22.06 0.74 29.97
CA ALA A 173 -20.93 1.30 29.17
C ALA A 173 -19.77 0.32 28.90
N ASP A 174 -19.82 -0.89 29.43
CA ASP A 174 -18.81 -1.94 29.23
C ASP A 174 -19.30 -3.07 28.30
N THR A 175 -20.60 -3.13 28.01
CA THR A 175 -21.24 -4.22 27.27
C THR A 175 -21.70 -3.75 25.89
N GLY A 176 -21.09 -4.25 24.84
CA GLY A 176 -21.41 -3.89 23.44
C GLY A 176 -22.23 -4.94 22.70
N GLY A 177 -22.77 -4.56 21.53
CA GLY A 177 -23.40 -5.48 20.60
C GLY A 177 -22.34 -6.25 19.82
N ALA A 178 -22.36 -7.58 19.86
CA ALA A 178 -21.42 -8.45 19.18
C ALA A 178 -21.96 -9.02 17.86
N ASP A 179 -23.26 -9.34 17.83
CA ASP A 179 -23.90 -9.87 16.63
C ASP A 179 -25.40 -9.52 16.62
N VAL A 180 -25.99 -9.45 15.43
CA VAL A 180 -27.43 -9.24 15.23
C VAL A 180 -27.88 -9.92 13.93
N VAL A 181 -28.96 -10.71 14.01
CA VAL A 181 -29.57 -11.39 12.86
C VAL A 181 -31.07 -11.18 12.83
N ILE A 182 -31.61 -11.00 11.63
CA ILE A 182 -33.06 -10.89 11.38
C ILE A 182 -33.54 -12.21 10.82
N ASP A 183 -34.67 -12.72 11.30
CA ASP A 183 -35.34 -13.87 10.71
C ASP A 183 -35.79 -13.55 9.27
N PRO A 184 -35.24 -14.23 8.26
CA PRO A 184 -35.57 -13.93 6.86
C PRO A 184 -37.01 -14.22 6.49
N ALA A 185 -37.73 -15.10 7.23
CA ALA A 185 -39.14 -15.40 7.02
C ALA A 185 -40.05 -14.39 7.69
N ASN A 186 -39.64 -13.90 8.87
CA ASN A 186 -40.39 -12.93 9.65
C ASN A 186 -39.51 -11.80 10.20
N PRO A 187 -39.31 -10.71 9.47
CA PRO A 187 -38.39 -9.65 9.88
C PRO A 187 -38.69 -8.93 11.18
N ARG A 188 -39.90 -9.19 11.79
CA ARG A 188 -40.21 -8.72 13.14
C ARG A 188 -39.44 -9.49 14.22
N VAL A 189 -38.97 -10.71 13.92
CA VAL A 189 -38.15 -11.52 14.83
C VAL A 189 -36.68 -11.18 14.60
N VAL A 190 -36.04 -10.74 15.67
CA VAL A 190 -34.63 -10.34 15.65
C VAL A 190 -33.91 -10.99 16.82
N TYR A 191 -32.74 -11.53 16.58
CA TYR A 191 -31.85 -12.07 17.62
C TYR A 191 -30.61 -11.19 17.72
N ALA A 192 -30.10 -10.98 18.93
CA ALA A 192 -28.93 -10.15 19.19
C ALA A 192 -28.07 -10.73 20.31
N ALA A 193 -26.78 -10.67 20.15
CA ALA A 193 -25.79 -11.03 21.15
C ALA A 193 -25.13 -9.76 21.71
N LEU A 194 -25.09 -9.66 23.04
CA LEU A 194 -24.28 -8.68 23.75
C LEU A 194 -23.02 -9.35 24.29
N TRP A 195 -21.94 -8.61 24.32
CA TRP A 195 -20.66 -9.05 24.82
C TRP A 195 -20.02 -7.99 25.72
N GLU A 196 -19.73 -8.38 26.94
CA GLU A 196 -18.94 -7.57 27.87
C GLU A 196 -17.48 -7.96 27.76
N ALA A 197 -16.65 -7.00 27.30
CA ALA A 197 -15.24 -7.22 27.07
C ALA A 197 -14.45 -5.92 27.23
N ARG A 198 -13.18 -6.03 27.64
CA ARG A 198 -12.25 -4.92 27.83
C ARG A 198 -10.84 -5.34 27.44
N GLN A 199 -10.25 -4.67 26.44
CA GLN A 199 -8.84 -4.82 26.10
C GLN A 199 -8.00 -3.96 27.05
N ALA A 200 -6.89 -4.51 27.57
CA ALA A 200 -5.95 -3.77 28.41
C ALA A 200 -4.82 -3.15 27.59
N PRO A 201 -4.07 -2.18 28.14
CA PRO A 201 -2.91 -1.59 27.47
C PRO A 201 -1.74 -2.56 27.28
N TRP A 202 -1.58 -3.56 28.11
CA TRP A 202 -0.69 -4.71 27.93
C TRP A 202 -1.44 -5.81 27.14
N GLU A 203 -0.87 -6.51 26.23
CA GLU A 203 -1.49 -7.42 25.23
C GLU A 203 -2.56 -8.44 25.72
N ASN A 204 -3.16 -8.22 26.87
CA ASN A 204 -4.21 -9.01 27.50
C ASN A 204 -5.46 -8.19 27.79
N GLY A 205 -6.59 -8.85 28.09
CA GLY A 205 -7.86 -8.21 28.46
C GLY A 205 -8.80 -9.15 29.17
N GLU A 206 -9.99 -8.69 29.49
CA GLU A 206 -11.13 -9.50 29.97
C GLU A 206 -12.10 -9.66 28.81
N PHE A 207 -12.44 -10.90 28.48
CA PHE A 207 -13.30 -11.23 27.33
C PHE A 207 -14.58 -11.94 27.73
N SER A 208 -14.94 -11.87 29.01
CA SER A 208 -16.20 -12.38 29.56
C SER A 208 -16.73 -11.45 30.67
N GLY A 209 -18.04 -11.37 30.80
CA GLY A 209 -18.64 -10.58 31.86
C GLY A 209 -20.15 -10.82 31.99
N PRO A 210 -20.77 -10.40 33.12
CA PRO A 210 -22.20 -10.60 33.42
C PRO A 210 -23.14 -9.84 32.46
N GLY A 211 -22.63 -8.91 31.67
CA GLY A 211 -23.35 -8.24 30.61
C GLY A 211 -23.54 -9.06 29.34
N SER A 212 -22.68 -10.10 29.12
CA SER A 212 -22.77 -10.99 27.97
C SER A 212 -24.08 -11.79 27.97
N GLY A 213 -24.68 -11.98 26.80
CA GLY A 213 -25.91 -12.76 26.69
C GLY A 213 -26.57 -12.71 25.33
N LEU A 214 -27.54 -13.60 25.14
CA LEU A 214 -28.35 -13.73 23.94
C LEU A 214 -29.78 -13.23 24.18
N TYR A 215 -30.31 -12.47 23.23
CA TYR A 215 -31.60 -11.81 23.30
C TYR A 215 -32.45 -12.06 22.06
N LYS A 216 -33.76 -12.07 22.21
CA LYS A 216 -34.76 -12.17 21.12
C LYS A 216 -35.78 -11.03 21.23
N SER A 217 -36.10 -10.43 20.13
CA SER A 217 -37.25 -9.56 19.95
C SER A 217 -38.25 -10.23 19.01
N ALA A 218 -39.56 -10.12 19.29
CA ALA A 218 -40.63 -10.60 18.42
C ALA A 218 -41.46 -9.45 17.82
N ASP A 219 -41.10 -8.21 18.13
CA ASP A 219 -41.85 -6.98 17.77
C ASP A 219 -41.01 -5.98 16.98
N GLY A 220 -39.97 -6.46 16.32
CA GLY A 220 -39.13 -5.64 15.48
C GLY A 220 -38.11 -4.80 16.24
N GLY A 221 -37.65 -5.30 17.39
CA GLY A 221 -36.64 -4.67 18.21
C GLY A 221 -37.18 -3.67 19.23
N THR A 222 -38.49 -3.64 19.48
CA THR A 222 -39.07 -2.72 20.46
C THR A 222 -38.87 -3.24 21.88
N THR A 223 -39.10 -4.55 22.08
CA THR A 223 -38.86 -5.22 23.35
C THR A 223 -37.96 -6.43 23.16
N TRP A 224 -37.20 -6.77 24.20
CA TRP A 224 -36.19 -7.85 24.15
C TRP A 224 -36.35 -8.80 25.34
N LYS A 225 -36.29 -10.10 25.05
CA LYS A 225 -36.31 -11.19 26.06
C LYS A 225 -34.92 -11.84 26.05
N ALA A 226 -34.32 -12.00 27.23
CA ALA A 226 -33.09 -12.78 27.37
C ALA A 226 -33.39 -14.28 27.15
N LEU A 227 -32.49 -14.95 26.41
CA LEU A 227 -32.56 -16.37 26.12
C LEU A 227 -31.48 -17.08 26.97
N THR A 228 -31.89 -17.79 28.00
CA THR A 228 -30.97 -18.38 28.99
C THR A 228 -31.09 -19.89 29.13
N ARG A 229 -32.21 -20.47 28.69
CA ARG A 229 -32.48 -21.90 28.90
C ARG A 229 -31.58 -22.79 28.08
N GLY A 230 -30.67 -23.50 28.76
CA GLY A 230 -29.69 -24.41 28.13
C GLY A 230 -28.41 -23.76 27.61
N LEU A 231 -28.29 -22.42 27.75
CA LEU A 231 -27.04 -21.71 27.50
C LEU A 231 -26.17 -21.61 28.77
N PRO A 232 -24.87 -21.41 28.64
CA PRO A 232 -23.98 -21.07 29.75
C PRO A 232 -24.38 -19.77 30.42
N ASP A 233 -24.05 -19.63 31.70
CA ASP A 233 -24.16 -18.38 32.44
C ASP A 233 -22.78 -17.86 32.87
N PHE A 234 -22.70 -16.58 33.20
CA PHE A 234 -21.41 -15.97 33.52
C PHE A 234 -20.81 -16.52 34.83
N GLU A 235 -21.62 -16.67 35.87
CA GLU A 235 -21.15 -17.03 37.21
C GLU A 235 -20.51 -18.43 37.26
N ARG A 236 -21.13 -19.36 36.53
CA ARG A 236 -20.68 -20.78 36.49
C ARG A 236 -19.64 -21.01 35.38
N ASP A 237 -19.87 -20.46 34.18
CA ASP A 237 -19.16 -20.84 32.96
C ASP A 237 -18.26 -19.73 32.43
N GLY A 238 -18.45 -18.47 32.88
CA GLY A 238 -17.72 -17.31 32.39
C GLY A 238 -18.11 -16.95 30.97
N LEU A 239 -19.40 -16.64 30.73
CA LEU A 239 -19.95 -16.34 29.42
C LEU A 239 -19.27 -15.15 28.75
N GLY A 240 -18.77 -15.36 27.55
CA GLY A 240 -18.12 -14.37 26.69
C GLY A 240 -18.91 -14.08 25.42
N ARG A 241 -18.22 -14.04 24.28
CA ARG A 241 -18.79 -13.74 22.96
C ARG A 241 -19.73 -14.82 22.46
N ILE A 242 -20.82 -14.40 21.78
CA ILE A 242 -21.78 -15.27 21.11
C ILE A 242 -21.90 -14.85 19.65
N GLY A 243 -21.73 -15.79 18.72
CA GLY A 243 -22.06 -15.61 17.29
C GLY A 243 -23.32 -16.38 16.93
N LEU A 244 -24.08 -15.87 15.95
CA LEU A 244 -25.43 -16.35 15.63
C LEU A 244 -25.55 -16.81 14.18
N GLY A 245 -26.26 -17.93 13.99
CA GLY A 245 -26.69 -18.42 12.68
C GLY A 245 -28.14 -18.90 12.72
N ILE A 246 -28.95 -18.41 11.77
CA ILE A 246 -30.33 -18.85 11.57
C ILE A 246 -30.42 -19.70 10.30
N ALA A 247 -31.19 -20.79 10.32
CA ALA A 247 -31.44 -21.59 9.14
C ALA A 247 -32.54 -20.93 8.26
N PRO A 248 -32.23 -20.39 7.08
CA PRO A 248 -33.23 -19.66 6.30
C PRO A 248 -34.43 -20.53 5.86
N SER A 249 -34.20 -21.79 5.58
CA SER A 249 -35.26 -22.76 5.23
C SER A 249 -36.08 -23.26 6.42
N ARG A 250 -35.61 -22.99 7.63
CA ARG A 250 -36.29 -23.41 8.88
C ARG A 250 -35.94 -22.45 10.02
N SER A 251 -36.60 -21.28 10.09
CA SER A 251 -36.31 -20.21 11.04
C SER A 251 -36.40 -20.59 12.52
N SER A 252 -37.09 -21.71 12.87
CA SER A 252 -37.09 -22.24 14.23
C SER A 252 -35.77 -22.88 14.63
N ARG A 253 -34.86 -23.16 13.66
CA ARG A 253 -33.56 -23.70 13.94
C ARG A 253 -32.50 -22.60 13.93
N LEU A 254 -31.82 -22.46 15.05
CA LEU A 254 -30.71 -21.53 15.23
C LEU A 254 -29.47 -22.27 15.74
N PHE A 255 -28.32 -21.67 15.46
CA PHE A 255 -27.03 -22.08 16.00
C PHE A 255 -26.37 -20.90 16.70
N ALA A 256 -25.62 -21.19 17.75
CA ALA A 256 -24.80 -20.21 18.44
C ALA A 256 -23.42 -20.79 18.75
N THR A 257 -22.37 -20.07 18.33
CA THR A 257 -21.03 -20.26 18.87
C THR A 257 -20.93 -19.49 20.17
N VAL A 258 -20.48 -20.11 21.25
CA VAL A 258 -20.47 -19.50 22.58
C VAL A 258 -19.09 -19.64 23.20
N ALA A 259 -18.44 -18.52 23.51
CA ALA A 259 -17.19 -18.45 24.27
C ALA A 259 -17.46 -18.60 25.77
N THR A 260 -16.67 -19.43 26.44
CA THR A 260 -16.65 -19.60 27.90
C THR A 260 -15.21 -19.68 28.40
N LYS A 261 -14.98 -19.63 29.71
CA LYS A 261 -13.66 -19.85 30.32
C LYS A 261 -13.09 -21.23 30.03
N GLN A 262 -13.94 -22.22 29.68
CA GLN A 262 -13.55 -23.58 29.37
C GLN A 262 -13.20 -23.79 27.87
N GLY A 263 -13.49 -22.79 27.01
CA GLY A 263 -13.32 -22.85 25.56
C GLY A 263 -14.59 -22.45 24.83
N GLY A 264 -14.59 -22.61 23.51
CA GLY A 264 -15.73 -22.31 22.63
C GLY A 264 -16.55 -23.57 22.35
N PHE A 265 -17.88 -23.41 22.26
CA PHE A 265 -18.82 -24.53 22.05
C PHE A 265 -19.93 -24.13 21.07
N LEU A 266 -20.47 -25.12 20.35
CA LEU A 266 -21.60 -24.94 19.46
C LEU A 266 -22.90 -25.41 20.10
N TYR A 267 -23.87 -24.50 20.14
CA TYR A 267 -25.23 -24.74 20.63
C TYR A 267 -26.23 -24.68 19.47
N ARG A 268 -27.33 -25.45 19.60
CA ARG A 268 -28.48 -25.46 18.69
C ARG A 268 -29.79 -25.30 19.42
N SER A 269 -30.67 -24.52 18.83
CA SER A 269 -32.08 -24.46 19.16
C SER A 269 -32.91 -24.96 17.99
N ASP A 270 -34.01 -25.71 18.24
CA ASP A 270 -35.00 -26.13 17.24
C ASP A 270 -36.39 -25.50 17.50
N ASP A 271 -36.49 -24.63 18.50
CA ASP A 271 -37.72 -23.98 18.97
C ASP A 271 -37.65 -22.44 18.94
N ALA A 272 -36.95 -21.90 17.93
CA ALA A 272 -36.79 -20.46 17.74
C ALA A 272 -36.12 -19.75 18.94
N GLY A 273 -35.18 -20.41 19.60
CA GLY A 273 -34.35 -19.86 20.65
C GLY A 273 -34.89 -20.01 22.05
N GLU A 274 -36.09 -20.65 22.25
CA GLU A 274 -36.66 -20.80 23.57
C GLU A 274 -35.88 -21.78 24.47
N SER A 275 -35.19 -22.75 23.85
CA SER A 275 -34.24 -23.61 24.52
C SER A 275 -33.07 -23.97 23.63
N TRP A 276 -31.92 -24.25 24.25
CA TRP A 276 -30.67 -24.54 23.60
C TRP A 276 -30.03 -25.81 24.11
N ALA A 277 -29.36 -26.54 23.22
CA ALA A 277 -28.59 -27.73 23.56
C ALA A 277 -27.19 -27.60 22.98
N ARG A 278 -26.16 -27.89 23.76
CA ARG A 278 -24.82 -28.10 23.30
C ARG A 278 -24.78 -29.35 22.43
N ILE A 279 -24.31 -29.20 21.16
CA ILE A 279 -24.42 -30.27 20.16
C ILE A 279 -23.08 -30.75 19.64
N CYS A 280 -21.98 -30.03 19.88
CA CYS A 280 -20.65 -30.41 19.49
C CYS A 280 -19.66 -30.05 20.60
N ASP A 281 -18.78 -31.01 20.91
CA ASP A 281 -17.71 -30.91 21.90
C ASP A 281 -16.31 -30.88 21.28
N ASP A 282 -16.20 -30.89 19.95
CA ASP A 282 -14.92 -30.79 19.26
C ASP A 282 -14.36 -29.35 19.41
N PRO A 283 -13.27 -29.16 20.19
CA PRO A 283 -12.74 -27.83 20.49
C PRO A 283 -12.20 -27.13 19.25
N ARG A 284 -11.92 -27.83 18.15
CA ARG A 284 -11.43 -27.27 16.91
C ARG A 284 -12.49 -26.48 16.13
N VAL A 285 -13.77 -26.83 16.32
CA VAL A 285 -14.90 -26.25 15.57
C VAL A 285 -15.21 -24.81 16.00
N VAL A 286 -14.98 -24.51 17.28
CA VAL A 286 -15.18 -23.17 17.88
C VAL A 286 -13.92 -22.78 18.67
N GLU A 287 -12.76 -22.93 18.05
CA GLU A 287 -11.49 -22.52 18.62
C GLU A 287 -11.39 -20.99 18.68
N ARG A 288 -10.82 -20.42 19.76
CA ARG A 288 -10.68 -18.96 19.95
C ARG A 288 -12.02 -18.22 19.76
N ALA A 289 -13.07 -18.67 20.44
CA ALA A 289 -14.43 -18.17 20.26
C ALA A 289 -14.63 -16.67 20.60
N ASP A 290 -13.74 -16.08 21.36
CA ASP A 290 -13.64 -14.63 21.59
C ASP A 290 -13.16 -13.86 20.35
N ASP A 291 -12.37 -14.47 19.49
CA ASP A 291 -11.84 -13.89 18.24
C ASP A 291 -12.72 -14.27 17.02
N PHE A 292 -13.11 -15.56 16.93
CA PHE A 292 -13.91 -16.11 15.83
C PHE A 292 -15.25 -16.62 16.33
N ALA A 293 -16.33 -16.00 15.94
CA ALA A 293 -17.69 -16.34 16.41
C ALA A 293 -18.68 -16.54 15.24
N GLU A 294 -18.18 -16.88 14.05
CA GLU A 294 -19.01 -17.00 12.86
C GLU A 294 -19.62 -18.40 12.73
N VAL A 295 -20.93 -18.47 12.58
CA VAL A 295 -21.66 -19.68 12.19
C VAL A 295 -22.71 -19.34 11.13
N LYS A 296 -22.74 -20.12 10.04
CA LYS A 296 -23.71 -19.96 8.94
C LYS A 296 -24.38 -21.29 8.63
N VAL A 297 -25.65 -21.20 8.24
CA VAL A 297 -26.44 -22.35 7.82
C VAL A 297 -26.73 -22.24 6.34
N ASP A 298 -26.64 -23.36 5.64
CA ASP A 298 -27.01 -23.45 4.23
C ASP A 298 -28.47 -22.97 4.03
N PRO A 299 -28.71 -22.09 3.05
CA PRO A 299 -30.03 -21.49 2.86
C PRO A 299 -31.13 -22.50 2.50
N VAL A 300 -30.77 -23.65 1.94
CA VAL A 300 -31.71 -24.69 1.48
C VAL A 300 -31.82 -25.84 2.47
N ASN A 301 -30.66 -26.30 2.99
CA ASN A 301 -30.61 -27.47 3.90
C ASN A 301 -30.23 -27.04 5.33
N PRO A 302 -31.14 -27.07 6.31
CA PRO A 302 -30.88 -26.63 7.68
C PRO A 302 -29.95 -27.58 8.48
N ASP A 303 -29.55 -28.74 7.91
CA ASP A 303 -28.58 -29.65 8.50
C ASP A 303 -27.13 -29.42 8.00
N ILE A 304 -26.97 -28.57 6.99
CA ILE A 304 -25.63 -28.14 6.55
C ILE A 304 -25.25 -26.85 7.29
N VAL A 305 -24.19 -26.95 8.09
CA VAL A 305 -23.71 -25.85 8.95
C VAL A 305 -22.24 -25.62 8.72
N TYR A 306 -21.85 -24.36 8.66
CA TYR A 306 -20.46 -23.95 8.56
C TYR A 306 -20.07 -23.11 9.78
N THR A 307 -18.87 -23.35 10.32
CA THR A 307 -18.25 -22.44 11.31
C THR A 307 -16.93 -21.90 10.76
N ALA A 308 -16.63 -20.67 11.12
CA ALA A 308 -15.32 -20.07 10.82
C ALA A 308 -14.56 -19.87 12.13
N SER A 309 -13.34 -20.35 12.14
CA SER A 309 -12.37 -20.30 13.22
C SER A 309 -10.97 -20.26 12.59
N VAL A 310 -9.94 -20.78 13.24
CA VAL A 310 -8.63 -21.03 12.58
C VAL A 310 -8.80 -21.84 11.30
N VAL A 311 -9.68 -22.82 11.31
CA VAL A 311 -10.15 -23.58 10.14
C VAL A 311 -11.64 -23.33 9.94
N THR A 312 -12.10 -23.29 8.68
CA THR A 312 -13.53 -23.36 8.37
C THR A 312 -13.98 -24.81 8.40
N TRP A 313 -15.06 -25.10 9.11
CA TRP A 313 -15.61 -26.44 9.28
C TRP A 313 -16.98 -26.57 8.64
N LYS A 314 -17.32 -27.75 8.15
CA LYS A 314 -18.62 -28.07 7.55
C LYS A 314 -19.23 -29.30 8.24
N SER A 315 -20.47 -29.17 8.66
CA SER A 315 -21.34 -30.25 9.11
C SER A 315 -22.42 -30.54 8.08
N THR A 316 -22.86 -31.79 7.98
CA THR A 316 -24.02 -32.23 7.18
C THR A 316 -25.07 -32.96 7.99
N ASP A 317 -24.93 -32.99 9.31
CA ASP A 317 -25.81 -33.70 10.26
C ASP A 317 -26.40 -32.77 11.34
N GLY A 318 -26.58 -31.49 10.99
CA GLY A 318 -27.17 -30.50 11.90
C GLY A 318 -26.23 -30.08 13.02
N GLY A 319 -24.91 -30.08 12.79
CA GLY A 319 -23.91 -29.57 13.71
C GLY A 319 -23.37 -30.57 14.71
N ARG A 320 -23.65 -31.87 14.54
CA ARG A 320 -23.16 -32.90 15.47
C ARG A 320 -21.74 -33.35 15.17
N SER A 321 -21.38 -33.45 13.89
CA SER A 321 -20.04 -33.77 13.46
C SER A 321 -19.58 -32.81 12.37
N PHE A 322 -18.27 -32.59 12.27
CA PHE A 322 -17.66 -31.66 11.36
C PHE A 322 -16.48 -32.25 10.61
N THR A 323 -16.35 -31.82 9.36
CA THR A 323 -15.16 -32.05 8.53
C THR A 323 -14.54 -30.71 8.17
N ALA A 324 -13.21 -30.65 8.05
CA ALA A 324 -12.54 -29.45 7.60
C ALA A 324 -13.02 -29.07 6.20
N PHE A 325 -13.42 -27.81 6.02
CA PHE A 325 -13.91 -27.29 4.74
C PHE A 325 -12.81 -26.52 4.02
N ARG A 326 -12.13 -25.61 4.75
CA ARG A 326 -10.97 -24.89 4.26
C ARG A 326 -10.06 -24.53 5.44
N GLY A 327 -8.74 -24.69 5.25
CA GLY A 327 -7.71 -24.38 6.22
C GLY A 327 -6.34 -24.46 5.56
N ALA A 328 -5.25 -24.36 6.33
CA ALA A 328 -3.89 -24.42 5.79
C ALA A 328 -3.67 -25.69 4.93
N PRO A 329 -3.00 -25.57 3.75
CA PRO A 329 -2.33 -24.37 3.21
C PRO A 329 -3.26 -23.38 2.51
N GLY A 330 -4.54 -23.50 2.62
CA GLY A 330 -5.55 -22.64 1.99
C GLY A 330 -5.91 -21.40 2.80
N GLY A 331 -5.11 -21.02 3.80
CA GLY A 331 -5.35 -19.92 4.71
C GLY A 331 -5.75 -20.39 6.11
N ASP A 332 -5.88 -19.45 7.03
CA ASP A 332 -6.32 -19.63 8.41
C ASP A 332 -7.03 -18.36 8.93
N ASP A 333 -7.45 -18.37 10.18
CA ASP A 333 -8.09 -17.26 10.86
C ASP A 333 -9.25 -16.65 10.06
N TYR A 334 -10.29 -17.46 9.84
CA TYR A 334 -11.48 -17.06 9.07
C TYR A 334 -12.48 -16.29 9.92
N HIS A 335 -12.89 -15.11 9.43
CA HIS A 335 -13.76 -14.18 10.14
C HIS A 335 -15.19 -14.14 9.62
N ARG A 336 -15.39 -14.41 8.31
CA ARG A 336 -16.72 -14.23 7.71
C ARG A 336 -16.97 -15.29 6.62
N ILE A 337 -18.19 -15.79 6.60
CA ILE A 337 -18.75 -16.66 5.57
C ILE A 337 -19.98 -15.99 4.99
N TRP A 338 -20.03 -15.81 3.68
CA TRP A 338 -21.23 -15.47 2.96
C TRP A 338 -21.60 -16.61 2.00
N ILE A 339 -22.89 -17.02 2.01
CA ILE A 339 -23.42 -18.08 1.15
C ILE A 339 -24.51 -17.49 0.28
N ASP A 340 -24.46 -17.70 -1.05
CA ASP A 340 -25.49 -17.22 -1.95
C ASP A 340 -26.84 -17.90 -1.66
N PRO A 341 -27.88 -17.17 -1.26
CA PRO A 341 -29.18 -17.77 -0.94
C PRO A 341 -29.89 -18.42 -2.14
N LEU A 342 -29.49 -18.05 -3.38
CA LEU A 342 -30.05 -18.62 -4.62
C LEU A 342 -29.18 -19.76 -5.17
N ARG A 343 -27.90 -19.76 -4.86
CA ARG A 343 -26.87 -20.70 -5.35
C ARG A 343 -25.91 -21.08 -4.25
N PRO A 344 -26.27 -21.99 -3.32
CA PRO A 344 -25.44 -22.28 -2.14
C PRO A 344 -24.04 -22.81 -2.42
N ALA A 345 -23.77 -23.29 -3.64
CA ALA A 345 -22.42 -23.64 -4.07
C ALA A 345 -21.51 -22.42 -4.30
N THR A 346 -22.10 -21.22 -4.40
CA THR A 346 -21.36 -19.96 -4.47
C THR A 346 -21.21 -19.38 -3.09
N MET A 347 -19.96 -19.20 -2.68
CA MET A 347 -19.62 -18.72 -1.33
C MET A 347 -18.46 -17.72 -1.40
N LEU A 348 -18.41 -16.82 -0.43
CA LEU A 348 -17.30 -15.93 -0.17
C LEU A 348 -16.80 -16.17 1.26
N LEU A 349 -15.50 -16.45 1.40
CA LEU A 349 -14.81 -16.54 2.70
C LEU A 349 -13.87 -15.36 2.86
N ALA A 350 -13.82 -14.78 4.04
CA ALA A 350 -12.87 -13.74 4.43
C ALA A 350 -12.04 -14.19 5.64
N SER A 351 -10.72 -13.97 5.55
CA SER A 351 -9.72 -14.41 6.53
C SER A 351 -8.67 -13.32 6.76
N ASP A 352 -7.69 -13.60 7.62
CA ASP A 352 -6.54 -12.71 7.83
C ASP A 352 -5.61 -12.63 6.62
N GLN A 353 -5.70 -13.55 5.64
CA GLN A 353 -4.94 -13.51 4.39
C GLN A 353 -5.70 -12.87 3.21
N GLY A 354 -6.93 -12.41 3.42
CA GLY A 354 -7.78 -11.84 2.39
C GLY A 354 -9.10 -12.59 2.19
N ALA A 355 -9.74 -12.38 1.04
CA ALA A 355 -11.01 -13.01 0.71
C ALA A 355 -10.93 -13.89 -0.53
N VAL A 356 -11.69 -14.98 -0.55
CA VAL A 356 -11.74 -15.93 -1.67
C VAL A 356 -13.17 -16.34 -1.98
N VAL A 357 -13.46 -16.48 -3.27
CA VAL A 357 -14.77 -16.89 -3.81
C VAL A 357 -14.69 -18.30 -4.37
N THR A 358 -15.71 -19.10 -4.09
CA THR A 358 -15.97 -20.37 -4.78
C THR A 358 -17.32 -20.33 -5.49
N VAL A 359 -17.45 -21.07 -6.56
CA VAL A 359 -18.72 -21.26 -7.33
C VAL A 359 -19.14 -22.73 -7.41
N ASN A 360 -18.40 -23.60 -6.78
CA ASN A 360 -18.55 -25.06 -6.88
C ASN A 360 -18.49 -25.75 -5.52
N GLY A 361 -18.99 -25.10 -4.48
CA GLY A 361 -19.11 -25.65 -3.13
C GLY A 361 -17.78 -25.89 -2.44
N GLY A 362 -16.74 -25.14 -2.79
CA GLY A 362 -15.42 -25.21 -2.16
C GLY A 362 -14.42 -26.12 -2.87
N ALA A 363 -14.78 -26.70 -4.03
CA ALA A 363 -13.85 -27.54 -4.80
C ALA A 363 -12.67 -26.73 -5.35
N THR A 364 -12.92 -25.48 -5.76
CA THR A 364 -11.88 -24.51 -6.13
C THR A 364 -12.23 -23.13 -5.62
N TRP A 365 -11.22 -22.26 -5.52
CA TRP A 365 -11.33 -20.91 -4.96
C TRP A 365 -10.57 -19.91 -5.83
N SER A 366 -11.01 -18.65 -5.81
CA SER A 366 -10.24 -17.52 -6.35
C SER A 366 -8.95 -17.29 -5.53
N SER A 367 -8.11 -16.38 -5.99
CA SER A 367 -6.87 -16.04 -5.30
C SER A 367 -7.05 -14.84 -4.36
N TRP A 368 -6.25 -14.76 -3.30
CA TRP A 368 -6.01 -13.54 -2.52
C TRP A 368 -4.71 -12.81 -2.90
N TYR A 369 -3.94 -13.36 -3.87
CA TYR A 369 -2.75 -12.72 -4.43
C TYR A 369 -3.09 -11.64 -5.46
N ASN A 370 -4.31 -11.12 -5.42
CA ASN A 370 -4.82 -10.02 -6.24
C ASN A 370 -5.47 -8.90 -5.40
N GLN A 371 -5.20 -8.87 -4.09
CA GLN A 371 -5.77 -7.93 -3.13
C GLN A 371 -4.64 -7.12 -2.48
N PRO A 372 -4.39 -5.85 -2.84
CA PRO A 372 -3.31 -5.05 -2.27
C PRO A 372 -3.70 -4.49 -0.89
N THR A 373 -4.03 -5.39 0.05
CA THR A 373 -4.49 -5.05 1.41
C THR A 373 -3.55 -5.55 2.50
N ALA A 374 -2.29 -5.80 2.15
CA ALA A 374 -1.27 -6.26 3.08
C ALA A 374 -1.11 -5.32 4.28
N GLN A 375 -1.12 -5.90 5.49
CA GLN A 375 -0.99 -5.19 6.76
C GLN A 375 0.47 -5.20 7.22
N MET A 376 1.24 -4.16 6.85
CA MET A 376 2.65 -4.04 7.22
C MET A 376 2.81 -3.38 8.59
N PHE A 377 3.81 -3.80 9.37
CA PHE A 377 4.11 -3.24 10.71
C PHE A 377 5.21 -2.20 10.67
N HIS A 378 6.35 -2.51 10.04
CA HIS A 378 7.50 -1.62 9.93
C HIS A 378 8.07 -1.66 8.52
N VAL A 379 8.92 -0.69 8.19
CA VAL A 379 9.57 -0.62 6.88
C VAL A 379 11.08 -0.39 7.01
N ASN A 380 11.81 -1.11 6.18
CA ASN A 380 13.25 -0.91 5.97
C ASN A 380 13.55 -0.99 4.48
N ALA A 381 14.58 -0.28 4.03
CA ALA A 381 15.05 -0.33 2.66
C ALA A 381 16.50 -0.80 2.61
N ASP A 382 16.81 -1.74 1.70
CA ASP A 382 18.17 -2.25 1.52
C ASP A 382 19.07 -1.31 0.69
N ASN A 383 20.32 -1.72 0.49
CA ASN A 383 21.30 -1.01 -0.31
C ASN A 383 21.55 -1.65 -1.69
N ALA A 384 20.68 -2.56 -2.14
CA ALA A 384 20.74 -3.11 -3.50
C ALA A 384 20.27 -2.07 -4.54
N PHE A 385 20.43 -2.39 -5.81
CA PHE A 385 19.88 -1.59 -6.90
C PHE A 385 19.11 -2.49 -7.90
N PRO A 386 17.84 -2.22 -8.19
CA PRO A 386 16.93 -1.35 -7.40
C PRO A 386 16.89 -1.78 -5.94
N TYR A 387 16.66 -0.83 -5.01
CA TYR A 387 16.54 -1.20 -3.60
C TYR A 387 15.24 -1.96 -3.37
N ARG A 388 15.24 -2.78 -2.31
CA ARG A 388 14.06 -3.51 -1.85
C ARG A 388 13.51 -2.85 -0.60
N VAL A 389 12.20 -2.83 -0.50
CA VAL A 389 11.43 -2.40 0.66
C VAL A 389 10.95 -3.63 1.39
N CYS A 390 11.30 -3.77 2.67
CA CYS A 390 11.05 -4.96 3.48
C CYS A 390 10.30 -4.63 4.76
N GLY A 391 9.39 -5.51 5.19
CA GLY A 391 8.67 -5.39 6.45
C GLY A 391 7.90 -6.66 6.80
N GLY A 392 7.52 -6.80 8.07
CA GLY A 392 6.64 -7.84 8.56
C GLY A 392 5.19 -7.58 8.15
N GLN A 393 4.47 -8.60 7.70
CA GLN A 393 3.05 -8.54 7.39
C GLN A 393 2.27 -9.47 8.31
N GLN A 394 1.18 -8.97 8.89
CA GLN A 394 0.21 -9.73 9.67
C GLN A 394 -0.20 -11.02 8.93
N GLU A 395 -0.17 -12.17 9.59
CA GLU A 395 -0.58 -13.52 9.17
C GLU A 395 0.16 -14.10 7.94
N SER A 396 0.61 -13.29 7.03
CA SER A 396 1.25 -13.77 5.79
C SER A 396 2.79 -13.78 5.85
N GLY A 397 3.37 -13.44 7.00
CA GLY A 397 4.81 -13.33 7.19
C GLY A 397 5.43 -12.10 6.50
N ALA A 398 6.71 -11.87 6.73
CA ALA A 398 7.42 -10.74 6.16
C ALA A 398 7.61 -10.85 4.64
N ALA A 399 7.75 -9.71 3.98
CA ALA A 399 8.00 -9.64 2.53
C ALA A 399 8.99 -8.53 2.19
N CYS A 400 9.70 -8.70 1.07
CA CYS A 400 10.51 -7.67 0.42
C CYS A 400 10.03 -7.46 -1.01
N VAL A 401 9.87 -6.20 -1.41
CA VAL A 401 9.38 -5.77 -2.73
C VAL A 401 10.43 -4.88 -3.38
N LEU A 402 10.71 -5.06 -4.68
CA LEU A 402 11.58 -4.15 -5.44
C LEU A 402 10.94 -2.76 -5.52
N SER A 403 11.74 -1.71 -5.38
CA SER A 403 11.30 -0.32 -5.59
C SER A 403 11.02 0.00 -7.06
N ARG A 404 11.55 -0.82 -7.98
CA ARG A 404 11.34 -0.74 -9.43
C ARG A 404 11.36 -2.14 -10.03
N GLY A 405 10.37 -2.48 -10.83
CA GLY A 405 10.32 -3.70 -11.63
C GLY A 405 11.18 -3.60 -12.91
N PRO A 406 11.72 -4.70 -13.40
CA PRO A 406 12.55 -4.70 -14.63
C PRO A 406 11.72 -4.51 -15.91
N GLU A 407 10.42 -4.68 -15.87
CA GLU A 407 9.52 -4.68 -17.03
C GLU A 407 8.62 -3.44 -17.07
N GLY A 408 9.00 -2.36 -16.38
CA GLY A 408 8.25 -1.10 -16.33
C GLY A 408 7.08 -1.10 -15.34
N ALA A 409 6.89 -2.15 -14.58
CA ALA A 409 5.92 -2.27 -13.49
C ALA A 409 6.40 -3.28 -12.46
N ILE A 410 5.94 -3.16 -11.21
CA ILE A 410 6.23 -4.11 -10.14
C ILE A 410 5.14 -5.19 -10.16
N THR A 411 5.53 -6.44 -10.36
CA THR A 411 4.62 -7.58 -10.52
C THR A 411 4.82 -8.62 -9.42
N VAL A 412 4.09 -9.72 -9.48
CA VAL A 412 4.29 -10.88 -8.60
C VAL A 412 5.70 -11.46 -8.68
N ARG A 413 6.47 -11.16 -9.74
CA ARG A 413 7.86 -11.60 -9.93
C ARG A 413 8.87 -10.74 -9.14
N ASP A 414 8.45 -9.57 -8.68
CA ASP A 414 9.32 -8.53 -8.12
C ASP A 414 9.23 -8.41 -6.60
N TRP A 415 8.48 -9.28 -5.97
CA TRP A 415 8.45 -9.39 -4.52
C TRP A 415 8.55 -10.85 -4.07
N GLN A 416 9.02 -11.06 -2.86
CA GLN A 416 9.12 -12.40 -2.28
C GLN A 416 8.87 -12.39 -0.78
N PRO A 417 8.28 -13.47 -0.24
CA PRO A 417 8.24 -13.72 1.19
C PRO A 417 9.66 -13.85 1.75
N THR A 418 9.84 -13.45 3.00
CA THR A 418 11.06 -13.69 3.78
C THR A 418 10.71 -14.54 4.99
N ALA A 419 11.58 -15.45 5.40
CA ALA A 419 11.32 -16.35 6.51
C ALA A 419 11.64 -15.71 7.88
N VAL A 420 11.21 -14.47 8.10
CA VAL A 420 11.20 -13.83 9.41
C VAL A 420 9.75 -13.73 9.90
N GLU A 421 9.55 -13.56 11.20
CA GLU A 421 8.20 -13.54 11.79
C GLU A 421 7.30 -12.45 11.14
N GLU A 422 6.01 -12.67 11.22
CA GLU A 422 5.00 -11.79 10.63
C GLU A 422 4.92 -10.39 11.29
N TYR A 423 5.23 -10.31 12.57
CA TYR A 423 5.15 -9.04 13.32
C TYR A 423 6.46 -8.28 13.29
N GLY A 424 6.38 -6.96 13.18
CA GLY A 424 7.49 -6.06 13.42
C GLY A 424 8.43 -5.89 12.23
N TYR A 425 9.70 -6.02 12.50
CA TYR A 425 10.77 -5.60 11.58
C TYR A 425 11.21 -6.73 10.64
N ALA A 426 11.54 -6.35 9.40
CA ALA A 426 12.36 -7.14 8.48
C ALA A 426 13.49 -6.22 8.00
N VAL A 427 14.69 -6.38 8.56
CA VAL A 427 15.82 -5.44 8.43
C VAL A 427 16.91 -6.08 7.58
N PRO A 428 17.11 -5.64 6.32
CA PRO A 428 18.23 -6.08 5.51
C PRO A 428 19.58 -5.67 6.09
N ASP A 429 20.56 -6.56 6.00
CA ASP A 429 21.95 -6.25 6.38
C ASP A 429 22.50 -5.16 5.43
N PRO A 430 23.01 -4.03 5.95
CA PRO A 430 23.48 -2.95 5.11
C PRO A 430 24.71 -3.30 4.26
N LEU A 431 25.46 -4.36 4.61
CA LEU A 431 26.66 -4.83 3.90
C LEU A 431 26.36 -6.06 3.01
N ASP A 432 25.34 -6.85 3.33
CA ASP A 432 24.89 -8.00 2.55
C ASP A 432 23.37 -8.01 2.45
N PRO A 433 22.79 -7.32 1.46
CA PRO A 433 21.33 -7.15 1.36
C PRO A 433 20.57 -8.46 1.09
N ASP A 434 21.25 -9.59 0.92
CA ASP A 434 20.62 -10.91 0.84
C ASP A 434 20.39 -11.56 2.22
N VAL A 435 20.89 -10.93 3.28
CA VAL A 435 20.65 -11.32 4.67
C VAL A 435 19.62 -10.37 5.29
N ILE A 436 18.61 -10.93 5.92
CA ILE A 436 17.53 -10.16 6.57
C ILE A 436 17.36 -10.63 8.01
N TYR A 437 17.28 -9.67 8.93
CA TYR A 437 17.00 -9.90 10.34
C TYR A 437 15.56 -9.52 10.65
N GLY A 438 14.88 -10.28 11.53
CA GLY A 438 13.51 -9.95 11.89
C GLY A 438 12.94 -10.80 13.02
N GLY A 439 11.69 -10.52 13.38
CA GLY A 439 11.00 -11.22 14.45
C GLY A 439 11.62 -11.01 15.84
N ARG A 440 11.72 -12.10 16.62
CA ARG A 440 12.19 -12.12 18.01
C ARG A 440 13.60 -12.65 18.30
N ILE A 441 14.52 -12.88 17.54
CA ILE A 441 15.20 -12.38 16.39
C ILE A 441 15.75 -13.55 15.59
N THR A 442 15.52 -13.55 14.31
CA THR A 442 16.03 -14.54 13.35
C THR A 442 16.90 -13.87 12.31
N ARG A 443 17.77 -14.64 11.67
CA ARG A 443 18.59 -14.31 10.52
C ARG A 443 18.19 -15.19 9.35
N TRP A 444 17.71 -14.59 8.26
CA TRP A 444 17.36 -15.30 7.04
C TRP A 444 18.30 -14.96 5.92
N ASP A 445 18.75 -15.96 5.14
CA ASP A 445 19.60 -15.79 3.96
C ASP A 445 18.77 -16.08 2.69
N ARG A 446 18.57 -15.07 1.86
CA ARG A 446 17.77 -15.14 0.64
C ARG A 446 18.28 -16.14 -0.39
N ARG A 447 19.59 -16.36 -0.45
CA ARG A 447 20.25 -17.26 -1.42
C ARG A 447 19.95 -18.72 -1.12
N THR A 448 19.98 -19.10 0.15
CA THR A 448 19.73 -20.46 0.63
C THR A 448 18.30 -20.68 1.12
N ARG A 449 17.56 -19.58 1.38
CA ARG A 449 16.22 -19.56 2.00
C ARG A 449 16.19 -20.21 3.39
N GLN A 450 17.32 -20.25 4.06
CA GLN A 450 17.42 -20.79 5.41
C GLN A 450 17.25 -19.68 6.45
N VAL A 451 16.60 -20.03 7.54
CA VAL A 451 16.42 -19.19 8.73
C VAL A 451 17.14 -19.78 9.91
N GLN A 452 17.79 -18.93 10.69
CA GLN A 452 18.45 -19.29 11.94
C GLN A 452 17.90 -18.40 13.05
N ASP A 453 17.44 -19.03 14.14
CA ASP A 453 17.20 -18.31 15.40
C ASP A 453 18.54 -17.87 15.98
N ILE A 454 18.71 -16.57 16.18
CA ILE A 454 19.90 -15.95 16.75
C ILE A 454 19.58 -15.22 18.04
N SER A 455 18.46 -15.58 18.71
CA SER A 455 18.05 -14.97 19.97
C SER A 455 19.18 -14.98 21.00
N PRO A 456 19.42 -13.86 21.71
CA PRO A 456 20.40 -13.86 22.81
C PRO A 456 19.99 -14.76 23.98
N VAL A 457 18.70 -15.14 24.05
CA VAL A 457 18.16 -16.08 25.05
C VAL A 457 17.26 -17.11 24.35
N PRO A 458 17.85 -18.16 23.75
CA PRO A 458 17.10 -19.17 22.99
C PRO A 458 16.08 -19.94 23.83
N LEU A 459 16.41 -20.22 25.08
CA LEU A 459 15.49 -20.81 26.05
C LEU A 459 14.98 -19.73 26.98
N ARG A 460 13.78 -19.25 26.71
CA ARG A 460 13.15 -18.15 27.46
C ARG A 460 13.01 -18.47 28.94
N ASN A 461 13.19 -17.46 29.76
CA ASN A 461 13.01 -17.49 31.20
C ASN A 461 12.26 -16.25 31.70
N ALA A 462 11.89 -16.21 32.96
CA ALA A 462 11.10 -15.13 33.57
C ALA A 462 11.78 -13.74 33.49
N GLY A 463 13.12 -13.71 33.39
CA GLY A 463 13.88 -12.45 33.27
C GLY A 463 13.97 -11.89 31.82
N TYR A 464 13.51 -12.65 30.84
CA TYR A 464 13.57 -12.27 29.43
C TYR A 464 12.17 -12.11 28.85
N ARG A 465 11.76 -10.85 28.60
CA ARG A 465 10.44 -10.52 28.09
C ARG A 465 10.52 -9.99 26.67
N VAL A 466 9.68 -10.51 25.80
CA VAL A 466 9.47 -10.08 24.43
C VAL A 466 7.97 -10.11 24.12
N ILE A 467 7.53 -9.21 23.28
CA ILE A 467 6.18 -9.20 22.70
C ILE A 467 6.26 -9.52 21.22
N ARG A 468 5.17 -9.37 20.49
CA ARG A 468 5.10 -9.67 19.05
C ARG A 468 6.06 -8.79 18.22
N THR A 469 6.17 -7.50 18.52
CA THR A 469 7.05 -6.53 17.84
C THR A 469 8.23 -6.17 18.72
N GLN A 470 9.46 -6.41 18.26
CA GLN A 470 10.70 -6.04 18.96
C GLN A 470 11.57 -5.18 18.06
N PRO A 471 12.22 -4.12 18.57
CA PRO A 471 13.05 -3.26 17.74
C PRO A 471 14.35 -3.95 17.34
N ILE A 472 14.65 -3.85 16.05
CA ILE A 472 15.88 -4.33 15.41
C ILE A 472 16.40 -3.19 14.56
N VAL A 473 17.62 -2.71 14.83
CA VAL A 473 18.18 -1.57 14.09
C VAL A 473 19.69 -1.65 13.96
N PHE A 474 20.20 -1.39 12.77
CA PHE A 474 21.63 -1.21 12.55
C PHE A 474 22.08 0.19 12.98
N SER A 475 23.32 0.26 13.45
CA SER A 475 23.96 1.55 13.72
C SER A 475 24.17 2.31 12.41
N PRO A 476 23.75 3.56 12.28
CA PRO A 476 24.00 4.38 11.10
C PRO A 476 25.47 4.80 10.96
N THR A 477 26.26 4.70 12.04
CA THR A 477 27.70 5.04 12.05
C THR A 477 28.62 3.83 11.92
N ASP A 478 28.13 2.61 12.19
CA ASP A 478 28.87 1.35 12.06
C ASP A 478 27.94 0.26 11.52
N PRO A 479 27.92 0.00 10.21
CA PRO A 479 26.99 -0.93 9.59
C PRO A 479 27.16 -2.40 10.01
N ARG A 480 28.20 -2.74 10.77
CA ARG A 480 28.39 -4.07 11.38
C ARG A 480 27.69 -4.21 12.72
N THR A 481 27.33 -3.11 13.34
CA THR A 481 26.68 -3.12 14.66
C THR A 481 25.17 -3.20 14.49
N LEU A 482 24.61 -4.30 14.98
CA LEU A 482 23.16 -4.52 15.07
C LEU A 482 22.72 -4.45 16.53
N PHE A 483 21.67 -3.68 16.80
CA PHE A 483 20.96 -3.63 18.08
C PHE A 483 19.64 -4.39 18.00
N PHE A 484 19.33 -5.06 19.09
CA PHE A 484 18.06 -5.73 19.34
C PHE A 484 17.64 -5.43 20.79
N ALA A 485 16.33 -5.39 21.05
CA ALA A 485 15.89 -5.28 22.44
C ALA A 485 14.75 -6.23 22.78
N SER A 486 14.78 -6.71 24.01
CA SER A 486 13.73 -7.35 24.78
C SER A 486 13.25 -6.36 25.86
N ASN A 487 13.15 -6.73 27.12
CA ASN A 487 13.13 -5.75 28.23
C ASN A 487 14.52 -5.12 28.52
N THR A 488 15.56 -5.67 27.88
CA THR A 488 16.95 -5.21 27.89
C THR A 488 17.47 -4.98 26.48
N VAL A 489 18.52 -4.17 26.33
CA VAL A 489 19.14 -3.89 25.03
C VAL A 489 20.36 -4.78 24.81
N TRP A 490 20.46 -5.31 23.62
CA TRP A 490 21.49 -6.21 23.16
C TRP A 490 22.21 -5.66 21.93
N LYS A 491 23.49 -6.00 21.76
CA LYS A 491 24.34 -5.57 20.67
C LYS A 491 25.15 -6.73 20.12
N THR A 492 25.23 -6.84 18.80
CA THR A 492 26.12 -7.76 18.10
C THR A 492 26.93 -7.03 17.03
N ARG A 493 28.08 -7.58 16.63
CA ARG A 493 28.92 -7.10 15.52
C ARG A 493 29.33 -8.21 14.55
N ASP A 494 28.81 -9.42 14.78
CA ASP A 494 29.13 -10.63 14.02
C ASP A 494 27.90 -11.31 13.43
N GLY A 495 26.83 -10.52 13.21
CA GLY A 495 25.60 -11.01 12.59
C GLY A 495 24.76 -11.89 13.51
N GLY A 496 24.84 -11.67 14.83
CA GLY A 496 24.06 -12.42 15.83
C GLY A 496 24.68 -13.74 16.29
N ARG A 497 25.93 -14.02 15.92
CA ARG A 497 26.66 -15.21 16.42
C ARG A 497 27.00 -15.06 17.90
N SER A 498 27.21 -13.84 18.35
CA SER A 498 27.36 -13.49 19.78
C SER A 498 26.64 -12.18 20.10
N TRP A 499 26.14 -12.09 21.31
CA TRP A 499 25.44 -10.93 21.81
C TRP A 499 26.06 -10.41 23.11
N GLN A 500 26.14 -9.08 23.24
CA GLN A 500 26.47 -8.39 24.44
C GLN A 500 25.21 -7.69 24.96
N GLN A 501 24.77 -8.02 26.18
CA GLN A 501 23.79 -7.21 26.88
C GLN A 501 24.41 -5.89 27.29
N ILE A 502 23.79 -4.76 26.90
CA ILE A 502 24.30 -3.42 27.14
C ILE A 502 23.36 -2.56 28.00
N SER A 503 22.31 -3.14 28.58
CA SER A 503 21.45 -2.47 29.54
C SER A 503 21.01 -3.39 30.67
N HIS A 504 20.61 -2.83 31.79
CA HIS A 504 19.70 -3.47 32.73
C HIS A 504 18.27 -3.49 32.14
N ASP A 505 17.30 -4.03 32.89
CA ASP A 505 15.87 -3.94 32.52
C ASP A 505 15.44 -2.46 32.54
N LEU A 506 15.03 -1.93 31.40
CA LEU A 506 14.68 -0.52 31.19
C LEU A 506 13.18 -0.22 31.40
N THR A 507 12.38 -1.24 31.77
CA THR A 507 10.93 -1.11 31.92
C THR A 507 10.51 -0.67 33.33
N ARG A 508 9.26 -0.25 33.48
CA ARG A 508 8.71 0.15 34.78
C ARG A 508 8.67 -1.03 35.74
N ARG A 509 9.25 -0.87 36.91
CA ARG A 509 9.20 -1.87 37.98
C ARG A 509 7.83 -1.92 38.64
N MET A 510 7.21 -0.76 38.81
CA MET A 510 5.91 -0.59 39.46
C MET A 510 5.07 0.38 38.63
N TRP A 511 3.77 0.13 38.55
CA TRP A 511 2.80 0.99 37.90
C TRP A 511 1.41 0.80 38.49
N GLU A 512 0.54 1.77 38.34
CA GLU A 512 -0.88 1.67 38.68
C GLU A 512 -1.65 1.31 37.39
N ALA A 513 -2.69 0.48 37.54
CA ALA A 513 -3.55 0.16 36.39
C ALA A 513 -4.23 1.45 35.90
N PRO A 514 -4.11 1.80 34.61
CA PRO A 514 -4.69 3.00 34.03
C PRO A 514 -6.20 3.10 34.25
N ALA A 515 -6.72 4.33 34.26
CA ALA A 515 -8.14 4.58 34.57
C ALA A 515 -9.11 3.92 33.57
N ASN A 516 -8.74 3.86 32.31
CA ASN A 516 -9.53 3.25 31.22
C ASN A 516 -9.76 1.74 31.39
N VAL A 517 -8.95 1.04 32.19
CA VAL A 517 -9.18 -0.37 32.54
C VAL A 517 -10.47 -0.51 33.38
N GLY A 518 -10.89 0.54 34.10
CA GLY A 518 -12.18 0.61 34.79
C GLY A 518 -12.36 -0.43 35.89
N LYS A 519 -13.50 -1.10 35.89
CA LYS A 519 -13.86 -2.13 36.91
C LYS A 519 -12.93 -3.36 36.88
N TYR A 520 -12.19 -3.59 35.83
CA TYR A 520 -11.29 -4.73 35.67
C TYR A 520 -9.92 -4.53 36.33
N ARG A 521 -9.67 -3.40 37.00
CA ARG A 521 -8.39 -3.10 37.69
C ARG A 521 -7.99 -4.14 38.74
N GLY A 522 -8.94 -4.84 39.33
CA GLY A 522 -8.70 -5.84 40.35
C GLY A 522 -8.55 -7.26 39.83
N THR A 523 -8.67 -7.49 38.55
CA THR A 523 -8.59 -8.83 37.95
C THR A 523 -7.12 -9.27 37.78
N ASP A 524 -6.88 -10.58 37.61
CA ASP A 524 -5.53 -11.12 37.42
C ASP A 524 -4.82 -10.52 36.17
N PRO A 525 -5.46 -10.32 35.01
CA PRO A 525 -4.83 -9.66 33.87
C PRO A 525 -4.38 -8.23 34.18
N ALA A 526 -5.01 -7.51 35.11
CA ALA A 526 -4.66 -6.15 35.49
C ALA A 526 -3.69 -6.06 36.68
N ARG A 527 -3.18 -7.17 37.20
CA ARG A 527 -2.23 -7.19 38.32
C ARG A 527 -0.96 -6.42 37.97
N PRO A 528 -0.52 -5.45 38.79
CA PRO A 528 0.72 -4.70 38.57
C PRO A 528 1.96 -5.59 38.69
N GLU A 529 2.39 -6.15 37.59
CA GLU A 529 3.64 -6.91 37.47
C GLU A 529 4.53 -6.22 36.46
N GLN A 530 5.86 -6.43 36.57
CA GLN A 530 6.78 -5.92 35.57
C GLN A 530 6.57 -6.64 34.22
N ARG A 531 5.91 -6.01 33.25
CA ARG A 531 5.48 -6.61 31.97
C ARG A 531 6.10 -5.96 30.76
N GLY A 532 6.53 -4.69 30.88
CA GLY A 532 6.99 -3.89 29.75
C GLY A 532 8.19 -4.47 29.00
N VAL A 533 8.37 -3.99 27.79
CA VAL A 533 9.51 -4.27 26.90
C VAL A 533 10.05 -2.97 26.32
N VAL A 534 11.31 -2.97 25.88
CA VAL A 534 11.82 -1.91 25.01
C VAL A 534 11.17 -2.07 23.64
N TYR A 535 10.44 -1.06 23.20
CA TYR A 535 9.65 -1.09 21.96
C TYR A 535 10.28 -0.27 20.83
N ALA A 536 11.10 0.73 21.16
CA ALA A 536 11.77 1.60 20.21
C ALA A 536 13.26 1.75 20.53
N LEU A 537 14.11 1.73 19.51
CA LEU A 537 15.55 2.00 19.59
C LEU A 537 15.94 3.03 18.53
N ALA A 538 16.76 4.02 18.91
CA ALA A 538 17.28 5.02 17.98
C ALA A 538 18.77 5.27 18.23
N PRO A 539 19.67 4.56 17.52
CA PRO A 539 21.10 4.89 17.53
C PRO A 539 21.34 6.22 16.82
N SER A 540 22.16 7.06 17.42
CA SER A 540 22.47 8.38 16.87
C SER A 540 23.29 8.28 15.58
N PRO A 541 22.92 9.01 14.51
CA PRO A 541 23.74 9.11 13.30
C PRO A 541 24.94 10.05 13.47
N ARG A 542 25.06 10.74 14.61
CA ARG A 542 26.10 11.73 14.89
C ARG A 542 27.16 11.24 15.87
N ASP A 543 26.80 10.28 16.74
CA ASP A 543 27.68 9.77 17.80
C ASP A 543 27.37 8.30 18.08
N ALA A 544 28.29 7.42 17.74
CA ALA A 544 28.16 5.96 17.94
C ALA A 544 27.95 5.54 19.41
N ALA A 545 28.29 6.39 20.36
CA ALA A 545 28.11 6.13 21.78
C ALA A 545 26.70 6.49 22.30
N VAL A 546 25.93 7.23 21.52
CA VAL A 546 24.57 7.66 21.88
C VAL A 546 23.52 6.70 21.31
N LEU A 547 22.67 6.16 22.19
CA LEU A 547 21.53 5.33 21.85
C LEU A 547 20.34 5.71 22.72
N TRP A 548 19.17 5.85 22.11
CA TRP A 548 17.92 6.08 22.80
C TRP A 548 17.09 4.78 22.81
N ALA A 549 16.36 4.55 23.90
CA ALA A 549 15.45 3.43 24.07
C ALA A 549 14.12 3.89 24.65
N GLY A 550 13.02 3.47 24.04
CA GLY A 550 11.67 3.74 24.50
C GLY A 550 10.93 2.45 24.80
N THR A 551 10.09 2.46 25.85
CA THR A 551 9.35 1.28 26.28
C THR A 551 7.86 1.37 25.92
N ASP A 552 7.18 0.22 25.84
CA ASP A 552 5.72 0.17 25.64
C ASP A 552 4.94 0.60 26.89
N ASP A 553 5.58 0.51 28.08
CA ASP A 553 5.02 0.97 29.34
C ASP A 553 5.37 2.43 29.71
N GLY A 554 5.93 3.18 28.72
CA GLY A 554 6.03 4.65 28.76
C GLY A 554 7.26 5.20 29.45
N LEU A 555 8.45 4.60 29.27
CA LEU A 555 9.74 5.18 29.70
C LEU A 555 10.62 5.51 28.50
N ILE A 556 11.43 6.54 28.63
CA ILE A 556 12.48 6.90 27.66
C ILE A 556 13.83 6.92 28.40
N HIS A 557 14.78 6.17 27.85
CA HIS A 557 16.15 6.09 28.36
C HIS A 557 17.15 6.52 27.28
N ARG A 558 18.31 6.98 27.74
CA ARG A 558 19.44 7.32 26.89
C ARG A 558 20.75 6.83 27.48
N THR A 559 21.63 6.30 26.66
CA THR A 559 23.06 6.11 26.95
C THR A 559 23.91 7.11 26.16
N ARG A 560 25.07 7.46 26.65
CA ARG A 560 26.08 8.34 26.02
C ARG A 560 27.46 7.69 25.97
N ASP A 561 27.57 6.45 26.38
CA ASP A 561 28.84 5.72 26.55
C ASP A 561 28.76 4.30 25.94
N GLY A 562 27.88 4.11 24.97
CA GLY A 562 27.71 2.85 24.26
C GLY A 562 27.04 1.76 25.08
N GLY A 563 26.21 2.15 26.05
CA GLY A 563 25.43 1.23 26.89
C GLY A 563 26.06 0.85 28.22
N LYS A 564 27.19 1.49 28.62
CA LYS A 564 27.78 1.23 29.96
C LYS A 564 26.90 1.80 31.06
N THR A 565 26.31 2.98 30.83
CA THR A 565 25.33 3.61 31.72
C THR A 565 24.10 4.06 30.96
N TRP A 566 22.94 3.99 31.62
CA TRP A 566 21.66 4.42 31.10
C TRP A 566 21.03 5.44 32.04
N GLN A 567 20.56 6.51 31.47
CA GLN A 567 19.83 7.57 32.16
C GLN A 567 18.37 7.53 31.72
N GLU A 568 17.46 7.45 32.69
CA GLU A 568 16.05 7.72 32.43
C GLU A 568 15.85 9.21 32.14
N VAL A 569 15.24 9.53 31.05
CA VAL A 569 14.95 10.88 30.55
C VAL A 569 13.48 11.08 30.20
N THR A 570 12.63 10.28 30.81
CA THR A 570 11.17 10.27 30.60
C THR A 570 10.56 11.62 30.99
N PRO A 571 9.76 12.27 30.11
CA PRO A 571 9.03 13.46 30.48
C PRO A 571 7.95 13.17 31.54
N LYS A 572 7.76 14.08 32.49
CA LYS A 572 6.86 13.88 33.65
C LYS A 572 5.39 13.67 33.28
N GLN A 573 4.97 14.17 32.09
CA GLN A 573 3.63 14.04 31.58
C GLN A 573 3.34 12.66 30.97
N LEU A 574 4.35 11.83 30.72
CA LEU A 574 4.18 10.51 30.16
C LEU A 574 3.67 9.54 31.23
N VAL A 575 2.43 9.12 31.06
CA VAL A 575 1.78 8.20 32.01
C VAL A 575 2.19 6.73 31.74
N PRO A 576 2.01 5.81 32.71
CA PRO A 576 2.22 4.38 32.47
C PRO A 576 1.41 3.89 31.28
N TRP A 577 2.04 3.04 30.46
CA TRP A 577 1.48 2.46 29.25
C TRP A 577 1.21 3.43 28.09
N ALA A 578 1.65 4.68 28.16
CA ALA A 578 1.78 5.55 27.01
C ALA A 578 2.95 5.04 26.14
N LYS A 579 2.65 4.22 25.17
CA LYS A 579 3.65 3.49 24.39
C LYS A 579 4.54 4.42 23.58
N VAL A 580 5.86 4.34 23.81
CA VAL A 580 6.85 4.98 22.94
C VAL A 580 6.97 4.12 21.67
N SER A 581 6.19 4.46 20.64
CA SER A 581 6.08 3.63 19.43
C SER A 581 7.31 3.71 18.55
N ILE A 582 7.86 4.90 18.36
CA ILE A 582 9.10 5.14 17.61
C ILE A 582 9.90 6.24 18.30
N LEU A 583 11.22 6.08 18.30
CA LEU A 583 12.19 7.13 18.59
C LEU A 583 12.99 7.45 17.33
N GLU A 584 13.33 8.73 17.16
CA GLU A 584 14.22 9.20 16.11
C GLU A 584 15.32 10.05 16.74
N ALA A 585 16.56 9.63 16.60
CA ALA A 585 17.71 10.41 17.03
C ALA A 585 18.03 11.49 15.98
N GLY A 586 18.22 12.72 16.41
CA GLY A 586 18.43 13.85 15.50
C GLY A 586 19.62 13.67 14.57
N HIS A 587 19.43 13.97 13.30
CA HIS A 587 20.44 13.84 12.25
C HIS A 587 21.50 14.95 12.28
N PHE A 588 21.23 16.07 12.93
CA PHE A 588 22.10 17.25 12.92
C PHE A 588 22.78 17.49 14.26
N GLU A 589 22.18 17.05 15.38
CA GLU A 589 22.70 17.24 16.74
C GLU A 589 22.44 15.99 17.59
N ALA A 590 23.48 15.46 18.23
CA ALA A 590 23.40 14.27 19.07
C ALA A 590 22.52 14.42 20.33
N GLY A 591 22.21 15.66 20.72
CA GLY A 591 21.30 15.96 21.84
C GLY A 591 19.82 16.06 21.45
N THR A 592 19.52 16.05 20.15
CA THR A 592 18.15 16.12 19.64
C THR A 592 17.57 14.72 19.49
N ALA A 593 16.29 14.57 19.85
CA ALA A 593 15.52 13.38 19.55
C ALA A 593 14.02 13.71 19.46
N TYR A 594 13.31 12.88 18.73
CA TYR A 594 11.85 12.93 18.58
C TYR A 594 11.27 11.60 19.05
N ALA A 595 10.08 11.64 19.66
CA ALA A 595 9.38 10.47 20.13
C ALA A 595 7.91 10.51 19.66
N ALA A 596 7.48 9.52 18.91
CA ALA A 596 6.07 9.26 18.64
C ALA A 596 5.49 8.45 19.80
N ILE A 597 4.42 8.95 20.41
CA ILE A 597 3.76 8.31 21.54
C ILE A 597 2.37 7.87 21.13
N ASN A 598 2.08 6.59 21.27
CA ASN A 598 0.80 6.01 20.93
C ASN A 598 0.02 5.70 22.22
N THR A 599 -1.10 6.39 22.41
CA THR A 599 -1.98 6.29 23.57
C THR A 599 -3.31 5.59 23.27
N LEU A 600 -3.46 4.96 22.12
CA LEU A 600 -4.67 4.22 21.70
C LEU A 600 -5.16 3.25 22.79
N ARG A 601 -4.24 2.49 23.37
CA ARG A 601 -4.55 1.49 24.41
C ARG A 601 -4.89 2.10 25.77
N LEU A 602 -4.79 3.43 25.89
CA LEU A 602 -5.27 4.21 27.04
C LEU A 602 -6.63 4.88 26.77
N ASP A 603 -7.27 4.55 25.65
CA ASP A 603 -8.51 5.18 25.16
C ASP A 603 -8.35 6.68 24.88
N ASP A 604 -7.13 7.10 24.55
CA ASP A 604 -6.79 8.46 24.19
C ASP A 604 -6.33 8.50 22.72
N LEU A 605 -7.19 9.08 21.87
CA LEU A 605 -6.96 9.15 20.42
C LEU A 605 -6.20 10.40 19.98
N ARG A 606 -5.78 11.26 20.90
CA ARG A 606 -5.05 12.49 20.57
C ARG A 606 -3.66 12.19 20.03
N PRO A 607 -3.14 13.03 19.12
CA PRO A 607 -1.76 12.92 18.64
C PRO A 607 -0.77 13.32 19.72
N HIS A 608 0.33 12.58 19.84
CA HIS A 608 1.44 12.91 20.73
C HIS A 608 2.78 12.72 20.03
N ILE A 609 3.51 13.81 19.83
CA ILE A 609 4.91 13.81 19.37
C ILE A 609 5.71 14.70 20.34
N LEU A 610 6.80 14.16 20.88
CA LEU A 610 7.68 14.88 21.79
C LEU A 610 9.03 15.14 21.12
N ARG A 611 9.57 16.35 21.32
CA ARG A 611 10.90 16.76 20.85
C ARG A 611 11.77 17.17 22.03
N THR A 612 13.02 16.72 22.05
CA THR A 612 14.06 17.25 22.90
C THR A 612 15.24 17.79 22.09
N ARG A 613 15.90 18.86 22.55
CA ARG A 613 17.13 19.41 21.97
C ARG A 613 18.31 19.39 22.95
N ASN A 614 18.08 18.91 24.16
CA ASN A 614 19.07 18.93 25.26
C ASN A 614 19.28 17.54 25.87
N GLY A 615 19.10 16.52 25.09
CA GLY A 615 19.36 15.16 25.48
C GLY A 615 18.36 14.55 26.45
N GLY A 616 17.10 14.97 26.38
CA GLY A 616 16.04 14.47 27.23
C GLY A 616 15.90 15.20 28.56
N SER A 617 16.71 16.25 28.84
CA SER A 617 16.56 17.07 30.07
C SER A 617 15.25 17.86 30.06
N ALA A 618 14.72 18.19 28.88
CA ALA A 618 13.40 18.76 28.67
C ALA A 618 12.79 18.26 27.36
N TRP A 619 11.49 18.08 27.38
CA TRP A 619 10.72 17.67 26.22
C TRP A 619 9.60 18.68 25.95
N GLN A 620 9.32 18.90 24.66
CA GLN A 620 8.25 19.76 24.17
C GLN A 620 7.31 18.91 23.29
N GLU A 621 6.01 19.03 23.50
CA GLU A 621 5.01 18.46 22.59
C GLU A 621 4.87 19.31 21.33
N ILE A 622 4.88 18.67 20.18
CA ILE A 622 4.91 19.30 18.84
C ILE A 622 3.84 18.68 17.94
N VAL A 623 2.56 19.01 18.14
CA VAL A 623 1.40 18.36 17.48
C VAL A 623 0.48 19.35 16.74
N ARG A 624 0.83 20.65 16.71
CA ARG A 624 -0.03 21.66 16.08
C ARG A 624 -0.23 21.39 14.59
N GLY A 625 -1.49 21.30 14.16
CA GLY A 625 -1.89 20.97 12.78
C GLY A 625 -2.25 19.50 12.55
N LEU A 626 -1.98 18.61 13.51
CA LEU A 626 -2.50 17.24 13.49
C LEU A 626 -3.98 17.21 13.93
N PRO A 627 -4.81 16.34 13.37
CA PRO A 627 -6.21 16.21 13.79
C PRO A 627 -6.34 15.62 15.21
N GLY A 628 -7.41 15.97 15.94
CA GLY A 628 -7.62 15.53 17.32
C GLY A 628 -7.76 14.02 17.51
N GLY A 629 -8.17 13.26 16.48
CA GLY A 629 -8.18 11.79 16.46
C GLY A 629 -6.99 11.17 15.73
N GLY A 630 -5.91 11.94 15.49
CA GLY A 630 -4.74 11.53 14.70
C GLY A 630 -3.66 10.85 15.53
N ILE A 631 -3.93 9.69 16.13
CA ILE A 631 -2.95 8.87 16.84
C ILE A 631 -1.68 8.73 16.01
N VAL A 632 -0.52 9.04 16.60
CA VAL A 632 0.78 9.01 15.92
C VAL A 632 1.50 7.68 16.18
N ASN A 633 1.96 7.05 15.11
CA ASN A 633 2.75 5.81 15.19
C ASN A 633 4.25 6.06 14.98
N VAL A 634 4.62 7.02 14.13
CA VAL A 634 6.00 7.25 13.70
C VAL A 634 6.29 8.73 13.48
N VAL A 635 7.54 9.13 13.78
CA VAL A 635 8.13 10.41 13.40
C VAL A 635 9.56 10.20 12.91
N ARG A 636 9.97 10.89 11.82
CA ARG A 636 11.32 10.83 11.24
C ARG A 636 11.81 12.21 10.85
N GLU A 637 13.10 12.47 11.00
CA GLU A 637 13.79 13.66 10.50
C GLU A 637 14.44 13.36 9.14
N ASP A 638 14.30 14.28 8.17
CA ASP A 638 15.03 14.19 6.91
C ASP A 638 16.55 14.31 7.16
N PRO A 639 17.37 13.38 6.65
CA PRO A 639 18.82 13.38 6.95
C PRO A 639 19.58 14.51 6.24
N LEU A 640 19.00 15.18 5.25
CA LEU A 640 19.63 16.22 4.43
C LEU A 640 19.14 17.64 4.78
N ARG A 641 17.91 17.79 5.26
CA ARG A 641 17.33 19.08 5.60
C ARG A 641 16.92 19.15 7.07
N ARG A 642 17.65 19.94 7.85
CA ARG A 642 17.31 20.23 9.26
C ARG A 642 15.89 20.78 9.38
N GLY A 643 15.11 20.22 10.31
CA GLY A 643 13.75 20.67 10.63
C GLY A 643 12.68 20.26 9.62
N LEU A 644 13.02 19.48 8.60
CA LEU A 644 12.04 18.75 7.78
C LEU A 644 11.72 17.44 8.47
N LEU A 645 10.48 17.30 8.95
CA LEU A 645 10.01 16.10 9.62
C LEU A 645 8.84 15.49 8.90
N PHE A 646 8.73 14.17 9.00
CA PHE A 646 7.57 13.40 8.55
C PHE A 646 6.97 12.64 9.72
N CYS A 647 5.65 12.54 9.82
CA CYS A 647 4.99 11.65 10.75
C CYS A 647 3.86 10.85 10.09
N GLY A 648 3.63 9.65 10.63
CA GLY A 648 2.54 8.77 10.24
C GLY A 648 1.52 8.62 11.37
N THR A 649 0.25 8.75 11.01
CA THR A 649 -0.89 8.56 11.91
C THR A 649 -1.70 7.32 11.53
N GLU A 650 -2.78 7.03 12.26
CA GLU A 650 -3.73 5.96 11.90
C GLU A 650 -4.51 6.25 10.59
N GLN A 651 -4.37 7.41 9.96
CA GLN A 651 -5.10 7.78 8.74
C GLN A 651 -4.25 8.32 7.61
N ALA A 652 -3.09 8.94 7.89
CA ALA A 652 -2.33 9.66 6.86
C ALA A 652 -0.88 9.94 7.26
N VAL A 653 -0.08 10.35 6.25
CA VAL A 653 1.24 10.95 6.41
C VAL A 653 1.10 12.48 6.55
N TYR A 654 1.92 13.08 7.40
CA TYR A 654 2.05 14.52 7.58
C TYR A 654 3.50 14.96 7.46
N VAL A 655 3.71 16.22 7.09
CA VAL A 655 5.03 16.86 6.94
C VAL A 655 5.11 18.14 7.78
N SER A 656 6.26 18.40 8.35
CA SER A 656 6.60 19.67 9.01
C SER A 656 7.87 20.24 8.39
N PHE A 657 7.88 21.53 8.10
CA PHE A 657 9.03 22.24 7.54
C PHE A 657 9.78 23.09 8.57
N ASN A 658 9.33 23.08 9.81
CA ASN A 658 9.81 23.93 10.92
C ASN A 658 10.01 23.13 12.22
N ASP A 659 10.62 21.96 12.10
CA ASP A 659 11.05 21.13 13.24
C ASP A 659 9.87 20.63 14.11
N GLY A 660 8.70 20.41 13.48
CA GLY A 660 7.49 19.90 14.14
C GLY A 660 6.60 20.97 14.77
N ASP A 661 6.97 22.25 14.69
CA ASP A 661 6.15 23.34 15.27
C ASP A 661 4.78 23.45 14.56
N ASP A 662 4.70 23.10 13.26
CA ASP A 662 3.46 23.00 12.49
C ASP A 662 3.48 21.78 11.56
N TRP A 663 2.38 21.04 11.52
CA TRP A 663 2.20 19.88 10.65
C TRP A 663 1.16 20.14 9.57
N GLN A 664 1.39 19.58 8.40
CA GLN A 664 0.52 19.69 7.23
C GLN A 664 0.29 18.31 6.60
N PRO A 665 -0.91 18.02 6.06
CA PRO A 665 -1.18 16.72 5.46
C PRO A 665 -0.34 16.51 4.19
N LEU A 666 0.22 15.32 4.07
CA LEU A 666 0.92 14.81 2.87
C LEU A 666 0.23 13.54 2.36
N ARG A 667 -1.10 13.48 2.51
CA ARG A 667 -1.90 12.32 2.09
C ARG A 667 -1.89 12.15 0.57
N LEU A 668 -2.00 13.25 -0.18
CA LEU A 668 -2.08 13.26 -1.66
C LEU A 668 -3.14 12.26 -2.16
N ASN A 669 -2.75 11.35 -3.06
CA ASN A 669 -3.60 10.30 -3.61
C ASN A 669 -3.70 9.03 -2.73
N MET A 670 -3.01 8.96 -1.58
CA MET A 670 -3.07 7.79 -0.69
C MET A 670 -4.45 7.70 -0.01
N PRO A 671 -5.12 6.54 0.02
CA PRO A 671 -6.35 6.36 0.79
C PRO A 671 -6.10 6.49 2.29
N ALA A 672 -7.15 6.66 3.08
CA ALA A 672 -7.03 6.60 4.54
C ALA A 672 -6.62 5.18 4.95
N THR A 673 -5.46 5.09 5.59
CA THR A 673 -4.87 3.83 6.06
C THR A 673 -3.94 4.11 7.22
N SER A 674 -3.73 3.14 8.10
CA SER A 674 -2.81 3.30 9.22
C SER A 674 -1.36 3.29 8.74
N ILE A 675 -0.64 4.38 8.99
CA ILE A 675 0.78 4.50 8.69
C ILE A 675 1.57 4.03 9.90
N ARG A 676 2.13 2.83 9.84
CA ARG A 676 2.82 2.22 10.99
C ARG A 676 4.28 2.63 11.11
N ASP A 677 4.95 2.81 9.96
CA ASP A 677 6.34 3.26 9.92
C ASP A 677 6.65 3.94 8.58
N LEU A 678 7.71 4.75 8.56
CA LEU A 678 8.24 5.38 7.36
C LEU A 678 9.76 5.57 7.46
N VAL A 679 10.42 5.60 6.31
CA VAL A 679 11.87 5.86 6.20
C VAL A 679 12.18 6.76 5.02
N VAL A 680 13.18 7.63 5.17
CA VAL A 680 13.75 8.40 4.06
C VAL A 680 14.89 7.58 3.44
N LYS A 681 14.74 7.18 2.18
CA LYS A 681 15.76 6.40 1.43
C LYS A 681 16.30 7.24 0.27
N GLY A 682 17.43 7.88 0.49
CA GLY A 682 17.98 8.82 -0.50
C GLY A 682 17.06 10.02 -0.71
N ASP A 683 16.46 10.09 -1.89
CA ASP A 683 15.51 11.14 -2.26
C ASP A 683 14.05 10.65 -2.23
N ASP A 684 13.79 9.44 -1.75
CA ASP A 684 12.46 8.86 -1.66
C ASP A 684 11.96 8.79 -0.21
N LEU A 685 10.65 8.96 -0.02
CA LEU A 685 9.97 8.67 1.24
C LEU A 685 9.19 7.37 1.09
N VAL A 686 9.52 6.37 1.90
CA VAL A 686 8.93 5.03 1.85
C VAL A 686 8.09 4.79 3.09
N VAL A 687 6.86 4.29 2.94
CA VAL A 687 5.94 4.02 4.06
C VAL A 687 5.45 2.58 4.09
N ALA A 688 5.29 2.06 5.31
CA ALA A 688 4.53 0.85 5.59
C ALA A 688 3.12 1.22 6.06
N THR A 689 2.13 0.71 5.36
CA THR A 689 0.72 0.86 5.76
C THR A 689 0.19 -0.46 6.33
N HIS A 690 -0.68 -0.34 7.32
CA HIS A 690 -1.33 -1.51 7.89
C HIS A 690 -2.68 -1.78 7.23
N GLY A 691 -2.65 -2.12 5.91
CA GLY A 691 -3.85 -2.41 5.14
C GLY A 691 -3.78 -2.07 3.64
N ARG A 692 -2.67 -1.46 3.18
CA ARG A 692 -2.46 -1.09 1.77
C ARG A 692 -1.03 -1.38 1.28
N GLY A 693 -0.28 -2.25 1.99
CA GLY A 693 1.11 -2.60 1.64
C GLY A 693 2.09 -1.44 1.79
N PHE A 694 3.11 -1.43 0.93
CA PHE A 694 4.11 -0.36 0.89
C PHE A 694 3.81 0.68 -0.19
N TRP A 695 4.19 1.93 0.09
CA TRP A 695 4.08 3.05 -0.86
C TRP A 695 5.37 3.85 -0.86
N ILE A 696 5.69 4.46 -2.01
CA ILE A 696 6.85 5.35 -2.18
C ILE A 696 6.38 6.69 -2.74
N LEU A 697 6.88 7.77 -2.16
CA LEU A 697 6.85 9.11 -2.73
C LEU A 697 8.23 9.37 -3.33
N ASP A 698 8.33 9.29 -4.65
CA ASP A 698 9.58 9.48 -5.37
C ASP A 698 9.97 10.95 -5.41
N ASP A 699 11.24 11.22 -5.22
CA ASP A 699 11.86 12.54 -5.28
C ASP A 699 11.17 13.59 -4.40
N ILE A 700 11.58 13.62 -3.15
CA ILE A 700 11.13 14.64 -2.16
C ILE A 700 11.98 15.91 -2.17
N GLN A 701 12.83 16.13 -3.18
CA GLN A 701 13.64 17.35 -3.29
C GLN A 701 12.80 18.63 -3.23
N PRO A 702 11.62 18.72 -3.87
CA PRO A 702 10.75 19.87 -3.71
C PRO A 702 10.38 20.17 -2.25
N LEU A 703 10.16 19.13 -1.42
CA LEU A 703 9.87 19.31 0.01
C LEU A 703 11.10 19.84 0.78
N ARG A 704 12.31 19.50 0.35
CA ARG A 704 13.55 19.97 0.95
C ARG A 704 13.84 21.46 0.64
N GLU A 705 13.32 22.01 -0.44
CA GLU A 705 13.53 23.41 -0.84
C GLU A 705 12.44 24.36 -0.32
N VAL A 706 11.39 23.86 0.34
CA VAL A 706 10.32 24.72 0.88
C VAL A 706 10.86 25.69 1.92
N THR A 707 10.69 26.98 1.68
CA THR A 707 11.00 28.07 2.60
C THR A 707 9.92 29.13 2.49
N ASP A 708 9.84 30.05 3.46
CA ASP A 708 8.91 31.18 3.40
C ASP A 708 9.15 32.04 2.15
N ALA A 709 10.40 32.14 1.68
CA ALA A 709 10.77 32.89 0.48
C ALA A 709 10.23 32.23 -0.80
N LEU A 710 10.15 30.90 -0.86
CA LEU A 710 9.65 30.17 -2.04
C LEU A 710 8.22 30.57 -2.40
N VAL A 711 7.38 30.75 -1.40
CA VAL A 711 5.97 31.12 -1.54
C VAL A 711 5.77 32.47 -2.22
N GLY A 712 6.77 33.35 -2.13
CA GLY A 712 6.75 34.67 -2.72
C GLY A 712 7.23 34.73 -4.19
N LEU A 713 7.84 33.67 -4.71
CA LEU A 713 8.43 33.64 -6.05
C LEU A 713 7.35 33.51 -7.14
N ASP A 714 7.50 34.22 -8.25
CA ASP A 714 6.60 34.06 -9.40
C ASP A 714 6.82 32.77 -10.14
N VAL A 715 8.09 32.29 -10.19
CA VAL A 715 8.53 31.06 -10.79
C VAL A 715 9.74 30.50 -10.02
N HIS A 716 9.78 29.18 -9.81
CA HIS A 716 10.93 28.50 -9.25
C HIS A 716 11.20 27.21 -10.02
N LEU A 717 12.47 26.87 -10.22
CA LEU A 717 12.93 25.59 -10.74
C LEU A 717 13.66 24.87 -9.60
N PHE A 718 13.11 23.74 -9.15
CA PHE A 718 13.74 22.93 -8.11
C PHE A 718 15.02 22.27 -8.64
N ALA A 719 15.91 21.90 -7.74
CA ALA A 719 17.10 21.15 -8.10
C ALA A 719 16.71 19.71 -8.50
N PRO A 720 16.92 19.29 -9.75
CA PRO A 720 16.62 17.93 -10.15
C PRO A 720 17.51 16.91 -9.40
N GLN A 721 16.94 15.79 -9.02
CA GLN A 721 17.74 14.66 -8.53
C GLN A 721 18.63 14.08 -9.66
N THR A 722 19.62 13.25 -9.29
CA THR A 722 20.41 12.49 -10.26
C THR A 722 19.50 11.53 -11.02
N ALA A 723 19.37 11.70 -12.34
CA ALA A 723 18.62 10.80 -13.18
C ALA A 723 19.43 9.55 -13.52
N LEU A 724 18.79 8.39 -13.51
CA LEU A 724 19.41 7.13 -13.90
C LEU A 724 18.92 6.69 -15.27
N ARG A 725 19.87 6.40 -16.17
CA ARG A 725 19.57 5.79 -17.46
C ARG A 725 19.35 4.31 -17.26
N ILE A 726 18.06 3.91 -17.18
CA ILE A 726 17.63 2.52 -16.96
C ILE A 726 16.81 2.08 -18.17
N ARG A 727 17.04 0.85 -18.62
CA ARG A 727 16.24 0.22 -19.67
C ARG A 727 15.28 -0.81 -19.08
N TRP A 728 14.07 -0.86 -19.59
CA TRP A 728 13.16 -1.96 -19.30
C TRP A 728 13.60 -3.21 -20.03
N ASN A 729 13.29 -4.34 -19.43
CA ASN A 729 13.37 -5.62 -20.12
C ASN A 729 12.08 -5.84 -20.90
N THR A 730 12.17 -5.84 -22.22
CA THR A 730 10.99 -5.93 -23.10
C THR A 730 10.79 -7.29 -23.75
N ASN A 731 11.70 -8.27 -23.52
CA ASN A 731 11.69 -9.53 -24.29
C ASN A 731 12.08 -10.76 -23.46
N SER A 732 11.98 -10.73 -22.12
CA SER A 732 12.37 -11.88 -21.28
C SER A 732 11.30 -12.97 -21.19
N ASP A 733 10.05 -12.59 -21.36
CA ASP A 733 8.88 -13.50 -21.28
C ASP A 733 7.64 -12.84 -21.92
N THR A 734 6.56 -13.61 -22.04
CA THR A 734 5.25 -13.06 -22.40
C THR A 734 4.82 -12.02 -21.35
N PRO A 735 4.35 -10.84 -21.75
CA PRO A 735 3.86 -9.83 -20.82
C PRO A 735 2.75 -10.40 -19.93
N MET A 736 2.74 -9.95 -18.67
CA MET A 736 1.67 -10.32 -17.75
C MET A 736 0.32 -9.81 -18.27
N PRO A 737 -0.77 -10.61 -18.16
CA PRO A 737 -2.11 -10.15 -18.52
C PRO A 737 -2.47 -8.83 -17.82
N PRO A 738 -3.30 -7.98 -18.48
CA PRO A 738 -3.62 -6.64 -17.92
C PRO A 738 -4.40 -6.66 -16.60
N ASP A 739 -5.07 -7.76 -16.32
CA ASP A 739 -5.83 -7.99 -15.10
C ASP A 739 -5.01 -8.57 -13.95
N GLU A 740 -3.72 -8.91 -14.17
CA GLU A 740 -2.82 -9.25 -13.08
C GLU A 740 -2.45 -7.99 -12.28
N PRO A 741 -2.45 -8.07 -10.93
CA PRO A 741 -2.14 -6.92 -10.09
C PRO A 741 -0.67 -6.51 -10.25
N ARG A 742 -0.45 -5.19 -10.28
CA ARG A 742 0.89 -4.60 -10.42
C ARG A 742 1.02 -3.29 -9.67
N GLY A 743 2.23 -3.00 -9.20
CA GLY A 743 2.63 -1.71 -8.67
C GLY A 743 3.23 -0.83 -9.76
N GLU A 744 3.26 0.45 -9.46
CA GLU A 744 3.82 1.45 -10.34
C GLU A 744 5.34 1.53 -10.18
N ASP A 745 6.06 1.66 -11.30
CA ASP A 745 7.47 2.03 -11.30
C ASP A 745 7.64 3.55 -11.03
N PRO A 746 8.81 3.99 -10.52
CA PRO A 746 9.11 5.41 -10.47
C PRO A 746 9.16 6.01 -11.87
N PRO A 747 8.98 7.33 -12.02
CA PRO A 747 9.03 7.99 -13.32
C PRO A 747 10.30 7.65 -14.10
N ASP A 748 10.16 7.30 -15.38
CA ASP A 748 11.24 6.92 -16.27
C ASP A 748 11.91 8.15 -16.86
N GLY A 749 13.06 8.54 -16.32
CA GLY A 749 13.84 9.67 -16.81
C GLY A 749 14.29 10.64 -15.74
N ALA A 750 14.57 11.88 -16.16
CA ALA A 750 14.91 12.98 -15.27
C ALA A 750 13.65 13.72 -14.81
N ILE A 751 13.42 13.73 -13.51
CA ILE A 751 12.34 14.49 -12.88
C ILE A 751 12.76 15.96 -12.84
N ILE A 752 11.87 16.83 -13.32
CA ILE A 752 12.06 18.28 -13.38
C ILE A 752 10.83 18.92 -12.73
N ASP A 753 10.98 19.34 -11.49
CA ASP A 753 9.92 20.00 -10.74
C ASP A 753 10.06 21.52 -10.84
N TYR A 754 8.94 22.21 -11.04
CA TYR A 754 8.89 23.67 -11.08
C TYR A 754 7.60 24.20 -10.49
N LEU A 755 7.67 25.43 -9.97
CA LEU A 755 6.54 26.14 -9.36
C LEU A 755 6.19 27.35 -10.18
N LEU A 756 4.91 27.54 -10.46
CA LEU A 756 4.33 28.75 -11.03
C LEU A 756 3.34 29.37 -10.04
N LYS A 757 3.52 30.64 -9.69
CA LYS A 757 2.56 31.37 -8.83
C LYS A 757 1.25 31.67 -9.56
N ALA A 758 1.31 31.87 -10.86
CA ALA A 758 0.19 32.12 -11.76
C ALA A 758 0.44 31.39 -13.09
N GLY A 759 -0.63 31.10 -13.81
CA GLY A 759 -0.55 30.48 -15.14
C GLY A 759 0.35 31.26 -16.08
N SER A 760 1.26 30.56 -16.77
CA SER A 760 2.21 31.13 -17.72
C SER A 760 2.65 30.12 -18.75
N GLU A 761 2.96 30.57 -19.97
CA GLU A 761 3.63 29.68 -20.93
C GLU A 761 4.97 29.19 -20.36
N VAL A 762 5.24 27.92 -20.58
CA VAL A 762 6.44 27.24 -20.08
C VAL A 762 7.23 26.68 -21.25
N THR A 763 8.55 26.88 -21.21
CA THR A 763 9.50 26.15 -22.05
C THR A 763 10.56 25.52 -21.16
N ILE A 764 10.80 24.23 -21.35
CA ILE A 764 11.88 23.47 -20.71
C ILE A 764 12.86 23.06 -21.79
N GLU A 765 14.14 23.42 -21.63
CA GLU A 765 15.22 23.01 -22.51
C GLU A 765 16.27 22.23 -21.71
N ILE A 766 16.71 21.11 -22.28
CA ILE A 766 17.81 20.30 -21.76
C ILE A 766 19.04 20.63 -22.62
N LEU A 767 20.10 21.07 -21.97
CA LEU A 767 21.35 21.41 -22.63
C LEU A 767 22.44 20.43 -22.22
N ASP A 768 23.29 20.00 -23.17
CA ASP A 768 24.46 19.18 -22.87
C ASP A 768 25.57 20.00 -22.19
N GLY A 769 26.67 19.33 -21.82
CA GLY A 769 27.82 19.99 -21.19
C GLY A 769 28.51 21.06 -22.06
N GLY A 770 28.25 21.07 -23.38
CA GLY A 770 28.68 22.11 -24.31
C GLY A 770 27.70 23.28 -24.49
N GLY A 771 26.56 23.23 -23.85
CA GLY A 771 25.48 24.22 -23.97
C GLY A 771 24.59 24.05 -25.20
N LYS A 772 24.72 22.95 -25.94
CA LYS A 772 23.84 22.63 -27.07
C LYS A 772 22.52 22.09 -26.54
N VAL A 773 21.41 22.55 -27.13
CA VAL A 773 20.07 22.04 -26.79
C VAL A 773 19.92 20.60 -27.28
N VAL A 774 19.71 19.69 -26.36
CA VAL A 774 19.42 18.27 -26.59
C VAL A 774 17.94 18.07 -26.86
N ARG A 775 17.10 18.67 -26.02
CA ARG A 775 15.62 18.59 -26.12
C ARG A 775 14.99 19.92 -25.74
N ARG A 776 13.89 20.22 -26.36
CA ARG A 776 13.01 21.34 -25.99
C ARG A 776 11.58 20.86 -25.89
N PHE A 777 10.88 21.28 -24.84
CA PHE A 777 9.46 21.04 -24.60
C PHE A 777 8.77 22.36 -24.30
N SER A 778 7.54 22.53 -24.78
CA SER A 778 6.76 23.71 -24.50
C SER A 778 5.34 23.36 -24.09
N SER A 779 4.74 24.14 -23.22
CA SER A 779 3.32 24.03 -22.88
C SER A 779 2.41 24.26 -24.10
N GLY A 780 2.89 24.99 -25.13
CA GLY A 780 2.19 25.22 -26.40
C GLY A 780 2.41 24.14 -27.45
N ASP A 781 3.19 23.08 -27.17
CA ASP A 781 3.42 21.99 -28.13
C ASP A 781 2.10 21.24 -28.44
N ARG A 782 1.87 21.00 -29.74
CA ARG A 782 0.71 20.20 -30.18
C ARG A 782 0.94 18.75 -29.80
N THR A 783 -0.05 18.14 -29.15
CA THR A 783 -0.08 16.70 -28.88
C THR A 783 -0.87 16.02 -29.96
N GLU A 784 -0.28 15.02 -30.63
CA GLU A 784 -1.05 14.16 -31.54
C GLU A 784 -2.00 13.28 -30.71
N PRO A 785 -3.26 13.13 -31.12
CA PRO A 785 -4.18 12.21 -30.47
C PRO A 785 -3.69 10.78 -30.65
N VAL A 786 -3.78 10.00 -29.59
CA VAL A 786 -3.51 8.57 -29.66
C VAL A 786 -4.67 7.88 -30.40
N THR A 787 -4.36 7.16 -31.45
CA THR A 787 -5.33 6.42 -32.29
C THR A 787 -5.36 4.94 -31.91
N ASP A 788 -6.48 4.25 -32.17
CA ASP A 788 -6.67 2.81 -31.92
C ASP A 788 -6.28 1.93 -33.15
N ASP A 789 -5.34 2.39 -33.98
CA ASP A 789 -4.92 1.72 -35.23
C ASP A 789 -3.70 0.80 -35.04
N GLY A 790 -3.18 0.67 -33.82
CA GLY A 790 -2.06 -0.19 -33.49
C GLY A 790 -2.44 -1.52 -32.82
N ILE A 791 -1.44 -2.38 -32.63
CA ILE A 791 -1.60 -3.66 -31.91
C ILE A 791 -1.74 -3.48 -30.39
N VAL A 792 -1.47 -2.27 -29.88
CA VAL A 792 -1.58 -1.92 -28.46
C VAL A 792 -2.76 -0.98 -28.26
N PRO A 793 -3.75 -1.33 -27.41
CA PRO A 793 -4.87 -0.45 -27.12
C PRO A 793 -4.42 0.91 -26.58
N ARG A 794 -5.15 1.99 -26.94
CA ARG A 794 -4.78 3.37 -26.60
C ARG A 794 -4.54 3.62 -25.10
N TRP A 795 -5.26 2.94 -24.23
CA TRP A 795 -5.11 3.11 -22.78
C TRP A 795 -3.82 2.51 -22.20
N TRP A 796 -3.01 1.84 -23.01
CA TRP A 796 -1.68 1.35 -22.68
C TRP A 796 -0.59 2.30 -23.15
N ILE A 797 -0.91 3.20 -24.08
CA ILE A 797 0.06 4.07 -24.74
C ILE A 797 0.43 5.21 -23.80
N ARG A 798 1.72 5.53 -23.74
CA ARG A 798 2.26 6.69 -23.03
C ARG A 798 1.71 7.97 -23.68
N PRO A 799 0.95 8.82 -22.96
CA PRO A 799 0.50 10.08 -23.52
C PRO A 799 1.68 11.01 -23.77
N ALA A 800 1.57 11.85 -24.81
CA ALA A 800 2.56 12.88 -25.07
C ALA A 800 2.65 13.82 -23.87
N ARG A 801 3.86 13.98 -23.31
CA ARG A 801 4.11 14.82 -22.13
C ARG A 801 4.49 16.23 -22.57
N ARG A 802 3.80 17.24 -22.04
CA ARG A 802 4.14 18.65 -22.18
C ARG A 802 4.19 19.29 -20.79
N PRO A 803 5.04 20.31 -20.58
CA PRO A 803 5.02 21.07 -19.33
C PRO A 803 3.65 21.69 -19.10
N SER A 804 3.14 21.70 -17.86
CA SER A 804 1.93 22.42 -17.51
C SER A 804 2.17 23.92 -17.48
N SER A 805 1.17 24.69 -17.89
CA SER A 805 1.15 26.15 -17.81
C SER A 805 0.31 26.69 -16.65
N ASP A 806 -0.30 25.83 -15.84
CA ASP A 806 -1.20 26.21 -14.77
C ASP A 806 -0.43 26.72 -13.54
N ALA A 807 -1.13 27.40 -12.63
CA ALA A 807 -0.54 27.78 -11.35
C ALA A 807 -0.38 26.54 -10.45
N GLY A 808 0.71 26.45 -9.70
CA GLY A 808 1.04 25.35 -8.78
C GLY A 808 2.41 24.74 -9.02
N LEU A 809 2.73 23.69 -8.28
CA LEU A 809 3.90 22.85 -8.52
C LEU A 809 3.57 21.87 -9.63
N HIS A 810 4.52 21.67 -10.53
CA HIS A 810 4.40 20.75 -11.65
C HIS A 810 5.61 19.84 -11.73
N ARG A 811 5.35 18.56 -12.04
CA ARG A 811 6.36 17.53 -12.25
C ARG A 811 6.42 17.16 -13.72
N PHE A 812 7.51 17.50 -14.39
CA PHE A 812 7.80 17.10 -15.78
C PHE A 812 8.89 16.04 -15.80
N VAL A 813 8.82 15.08 -16.71
CA VAL A 813 9.82 14.02 -16.84
C VAL A 813 10.39 14.02 -18.23
N TRP A 814 11.73 14.22 -18.35
CA TRP A 814 12.46 13.98 -19.58
C TRP A 814 12.93 12.52 -19.62
N ASP A 815 12.52 11.79 -20.65
CA ASP A 815 12.78 10.37 -20.85
C ASP A 815 14.20 10.00 -21.25
N LEU A 816 15.16 10.91 -21.09
CA LEU A 816 16.58 10.77 -21.42
C LEU A 816 16.86 10.45 -22.90
N HIS A 817 15.98 10.83 -23.81
CA HIS A 817 16.15 10.64 -25.24
C HIS A 817 16.33 11.97 -25.97
N TRP A 818 17.13 11.94 -27.03
CA TRP A 818 17.18 12.95 -28.07
C TRP A 818 15.86 12.94 -28.86
N PRO A 819 15.60 13.90 -29.78
CA PRO A 819 14.40 13.84 -30.62
C PRO A 819 14.35 12.54 -31.41
N ALA A 820 13.13 11.97 -31.50
CA ALA A 820 12.90 10.79 -32.32
C ALA A 820 13.13 11.10 -33.81
N PRO A 821 13.80 10.25 -34.59
CA PRO A 821 13.87 10.41 -36.03
C PRO A 821 12.51 10.20 -36.68
N ALA A 822 12.22 10.91 -37.76
CA ALA A 822 11.11 10.56 -38.61
C ALA A 822 11.39 9.20 -39.28
N ALA A 823 10.40 8.29 -39.20
CA ALA A 823 10.48 6.96 -39.78
C ALA A 823 9.16 6.66 -40.53
N LEU A 824 9.24 5.88 -41.63
CA LEU A 824 8.05 5.44 -42.38
C LEU A 824 7.24 4.41 -41.62
N GLU A 825 7.92 3.62 -40.83
CA GLU A 825 7.30 2.63 -39.95
C GLU A 825 7.58 3.00 -38.50
N GLY A 826 6.56 2.94 -37.70
CA GLY A 826 6.63 3.12 -36.26
C GLY A 826 5.52 2.32 -35.60
N GLY A 827 5.67 2.00 -34.32
CA GLY A 827 4.70 1.18 -33.63
C GLY A 827 4.93 1.14 -32.14
N TYR A 828 4.30 0.18 -31.50
CA TYR A 828 4.40 -0.04 -30.07
C TYR A 828 4.84 -1.48 -29.79
N SER A 829 5.64 -1.67 -28.76
CA SER A 829 6.03 -3.01 -28.30
C SER A 829 4.78 -3.78 -27.81
N ILE A 830 4.75 -5.09 -28.06
CA ILE A 830 3.76 -5.99 -27.45
C ILE A 830 4.03 -6.17 -25.94
N ALA A 831 5.25 -5.95 -25.48
CA ALA A 831 5.60 -5.87 -24.08
C ALA A 831 5.16 -4.50 -23.53
N ALA A 832 3.83 -4.33 -23.40
CA ALA A 832 3.23 -3.05 -23.08
C ALA A 832 3.07 -2.84 -21.56
N VAL A 833 3.19 -1.59 -21.14
CA VAL A 833 2.98 -1.14 -19.77
C VAL A 833 1.77 -0.19 -19.75
N PRO A 834 0.80 -0.35 -18.85
CA PRO A 834 -0.38 0.52 -18.82
C PRO A 834 -0.01 2.01 -18.74
N ARG A 835 -0.52 2.80 -19.71
CA ARG A 835 -0.30 4.25 -19.83
C ARG A 835 1.16 4.69 -19.98
N ASP A 836 2.09 3.75 -20.17
CA ASP A 836 3.52 4.08 -20.25
C ASP A 836 4.28 3.39 -21.39
N THR A 837 3.59 2.82 -22.38
CA THR A 837 4.18 2.21 -23.57
C THR A 837 4.56 3.31 -24.57
N PRO A 838 5.87 3.55 -24.83
CA PRO A 838 6.30 4.58 -25.76
C PRO A 838 6.15 4.15 -27.21
N LYS A 839 5.98 5.13 -28.11
CA LYS A 839 6.05 4.89 -29.55
C LYS A 839 7.50 4.72 -30.00
N GLU A 840 7.76 3.71 -30.83
CA GLU A 840 9.07 3.45 -31.45
C GLU A 840 9.11 3.89 -32.92
N PRO A 841 10.26 4.28 -33.47
CA PRO A 841 11.54 4.44 -32.78
C PRO A 841 11.58 5.70 -31.92
N ARG A 842 12.15 5.58 -30.70
CA ARG A 842 12.54 6.77 -29.90
C ARG A 842 13.82 7.39 -30.43
N GLY A 843 14.16 8.58 -29.94
CA GLY A 843 15.47 9.18 -30.21
C GLY A 843 16.62 8.43 -29.54
N PRO A 844 17.89 8.72 -29.92
CA PRO A 844 19.04 8.14 -29.23
C PRO A 844 19.05 8.43 -27.75
N TRP A 845 19.47 7.48 -26.92
CA TRP A 845 19.63 7.69 -25.49
C TRP A 845 20.71 8.74 -25.19
N ALA A 846 20.41 9.66 -24.29
CA ALA A 846 21.39 10.61 -23.78
C ALA A 846 22.55 9.87 -23.07
N LEU A 847 23.78 10.34 -23.30
CA LEU A 847 24.95 9.80 -22.61
C LEU A 847 24.91 10.16 -21.11
N PRO A 848 25.44 9.31 -20.23
CA PRO A 848 25.74 9.73 -18.87
C PRO A 848 26.66 10.95 -18.86
N GLY A 849 26.40 11.92 -17.99
CA GLY A 849 27.16 13.17 -17.94
C GLY A 849 26.39 14.31 -17.27
N GLN A 850 26.95 15.52 -17.40
CA GLN A 850 26.35 16.74 -16.88
C GLN A 850 25.50 17.42 -17.95
N TYR A 851 24.29 17.80 -17.57
CA TYR A 851 23.33 18.55 -18.38
C TYR A 851 22.90 19.79 -17.60
N THR A 852 22.23 20.69 -18.27
CA THR A 852 21.58 21.85 -17.66
C THR A 852 20.10 21.85 -18.05
N VAL A 853 19.23 21.91 -17.07
CA VAL A 853 17.82 22.20 -17.28
C VAL A 853 17.66 23.70 -17.30
N ARG A 854 17.02 24.26 -18.34
CA ARG A 854 16.65 25.65 -18.46
C ARG A 854 15.13 25.75 -18.55
N LEU A 855 14.52 26.39 -17.55
CA LEU A 855 13.10 26.71 -17.51
C LEU A 855 12.89 28.16 -17.89
N THR A 856 12.03 28.43 -18.86
CA THR A 856 11.59 29.79 -19.21
C THR A 856 10.08 29.90 -18.97
N ALA A 857 9.68 30.76 -18.05
CA ALA A 857 8.28 31.02 -17.70
C ALA A 857 8.16 32.41 -17.05
N ALA A 858 7.00 33.04 -17.12
CA ALA A 858 6.71 34.34 -16.50
C ALA A 858 7.78 35.42 -16.82
N GLY A 859 8.32 35.42 -18.03
CA GLY A 859 9.36 36.38 -18.46
C GLY A 859 10.75 36.15 -17.84
N ARG A 860 10.96 35.04 -17.10
CA ARG A 860 12.22 34.69 -16.46
C ARG A 860 12.80 33.41 -17.08
N SER A 861 14.13 33.31 -17.05
CA SER A 861 14.84 32.07 -17.42
C SER A 861 15.69 31.60 -16.22
N LEU A 862 15.43 30.39 -15.74
CA LEU A 862 16.11 29.77 -14.61
C LEU A 862 16.88 28.56 -15.10
N THR A 863 18.04 28.26 -14.49
CA THR A 863 18.83 27.07 -14.82
C THR A 863 19.17 26.26 -13.57
N ARG A 864 19.22 24.93 -13.74
CA ARG A 864 19.72 23.99 -12.72
C ARG A 864 20.60 22.95 -13.38
N PRO A 865 21.70 22.53 -12.73
CA PRO A 865 22.46 21.39 -13.19
C PRO A 865 21.64 20.10 -13.05
N LEU A 866 21.79 19.19 -14.01
CA LEU A 866 21.19 17.85 -14.00
C LEU A 866 22.30 16.83 -14.28
N THR A 867 22.45 15.86 -13.38
CA THR A 867 23.39 14.75 -13.57
C THR A 867 22.64 13.53 -14.09
N VAL A 868 23.09 12.98 -15.21
CA VAL A 868 22.62 11.67 -15.72
C VAL A 868 23.69 10.64 -15.43
N ARG A 869 23.34 9.57 -14.75
CA ARG A 869 24.23 8.43 -14.47
C ARG A 869 23.74 7.18 -15.17
N MET A 870 24.67 6.29 -15.46
CA MET A 870 24.36 4.96 -15.97
C MET A 870 23.75 4.09 -14.88
N ASP A 871 22.86 3.18 -15.26
CA ASP A 871 22.41 2.06 -14.41
C ASP A 871 23.66 1.40 -13.78
N PRO A 872 23.76 1.30 -12.45
CA PRO A 872 24.96 0.77 -11.79
C PRO A 872 25.27 -0.69 -12.13
N ARG A 873 24.31 -1.42 -12.70
CA ARG A 873 24.47 -2.80 -13.17
C ARG A 873 25.18 -2.88 -14.52
N VAL A 874 25.11 -1.82 -15.34
CA VAL A 874 25.78 -1.74 -16.63
C VAL A 874 27.28 -1.46 -16.45
N LYS A 875 28.12 -2.31 -17.01
CA LYS A 875 29.56 -2.23 -16.87
C LYS A 875 30.30 -1.82 -18.18
N THR A 876 29.54 -1.38 -19.18
CA THR A 876 30.09 -0.92 -20.46
C THR A 876 30.98 0.32 -20.27
N PRO A 877 32.22 0.31 -20.76
CA PRO A 877 33.08 1.47 -20.68
C PRO A 877 32.47 2.68 -21.43
N GLU A 878 32.76 3.87 -20.95
CA GLU A 878 32.26 5.12 -21.54
C GLU A 878 32.54 5.24 -23.04
N ALA A 879 33.75 4.79 -23.50
CA ALA A 879 34.11 4.77 -24.91
C ALA A 879 33.15 3.95 -25.77
N GLY A 880 32.65 2.80 -25.24
CA GLY A 880 31.68 1.95 -25.93
C GLY A 880 30.28 2.64 -26.02
N LEU A 881 29.86 3.29 -24.97
CA LEU A 881 28.60 4.08 -24.96
C LEU A 881 28.69 5.28 -25.91
N ARG A 882 29.86 5.97 -25.98
CA ARG A 882 30.08 7.09 -26.91
C ARG A 882 30.07 6.60 -28.36
N GLN A 883 30.69 5.45 -28.66
CA GLN A 883 30.67 4.87 -29.99
C GLN A 883 29.25 4.49 -30.43
N GLN A 884 28.50 3.84 -29.56
CA GLN A 884 27.07 3.52 -29.79
C GLN A 884 26.28 4.80 -30.10
N PHE A 885 26.38 5.79 -29.24
CA PHE A 885 25.66 7.05 -29.38
C PHE A 885 25.99 7.76 -30.71
N ALA A 886 27.27 7.85 -31.06
CA ALA A 886 27.69 8.50 -32.31
C ALA A 886 27.13 7.78 -33.56
N LEU A 887 27.09 6.45 -33.55
CA LEU A 887 26.52 5.67 -34.65
C LEU A 887 24.98 5.82 -34.68
N SER A 888 24.32 5.76 -33.52
CA SER A 888 22.87 5.94 -33.39
C SER A 888 22.44 7.34 -33.88
N GLN A 889 23.16 8.39 -33.52
CA GLN A 889 22.88 9.74 -34.03
C GLN A 889 22.98 9.81 -35.56
N ARG A 890 24.05 9.31 -36.14
CA ARG A 890 24.23 9.31 -37.59
C ARG A 890 23.15 8.47 -38.32
N LEU A 891 22.76 7.34 -37.76
CA LEU A 891 21.65 6.53 -38.31
C LEU A 891 20.32 7.23 -38.19
N ALA A 892 20.03 7.87 -37.07
CA ALA A 892 18.84 8.68 -36.88
C ALA A 892 18.73 9.83 -37.88
N GLU A 893 19.82 10.56 -38.08
CA GLU A 893 19.91 11.63 -39.10
C GLU A 893 19.69 11.10 -40.53
N ALA A 894 20.27 9.94 -40.83
CA ALA A 894 20.11 9.31 -42.15
C ALA A 894 18.65 8.81 -42.35
N LEU A 895 18.06 8.23 -41.31
CA LEU A 895 16.66 7.77 -41.32
C LEU A 895 15.71 8.96 -41.54
N ASP A 896 15.89 10.03 -40.79
CA ASP A 896 15.11 11.26 -40.87
C ASP A 896 15.22 11.92 -42.28
N ARG A 897 16.42 11.98 -42.84
CA ARG A 897 16.65 12.49 -44.21
C ARG A 897 15.98 11.60 -45.26
N ASN A 898 16.10 10.28 -45.11
CA ASN A 898 15.50 9.32 -46.04
C ASN A 898 13.97 9.40 -46.00
N THR A 899 13.36 9.46 -44.81
CA THR A 899 11.92 9.60 -44.64
C THR A 899 11.37 10.85 -45.35
N ARG A 900 12.04 11.99 -45.13
CA ARG A 900 11.67 13.24 -45.84
C ARG A 900 11.77 13.13 -47.37
N LEU A 901 12.76 12.41 -47.87
CA LEU A 901 12.88 12.17 -49.31
C LEU A 901 11.76 11.27 -49.84
N VAL A 902 11.40 10.21 -49.14
CA VAL A 902 10.24 9.37 -49.48
C VAL A 902 8.97 10.20 -49.56
N GLU A 903 8.71 11.03 -48.58
CA GLU A 903 7.51 11.89 -48.57
C GLU A 903 7.48 12.86 -49.73
N GLN A 904 8.63 13.42 -50.13
CA GLN A 904 8.74 14.30 -51.28
C GLN A 904 8.47 13.52 -52.58
N VAL A 905 9.06 12.33 -52.75
CA VAL A 905 8.83 11.49 -53.90
C VAL A 905 7.36 11.07 -53.99
N ARG A 906 6.74 10.66 -52.88
CA ARG A 906 5.31 10.30 -52.84
C ARG A 906 4.39 11.45 -53.23
N ARG A 907 4.67 12.68 -52.75
CA ARG A 907 3.92 13.85 -53.20
C ARG A 907 3.98 14.07 -54.70
N LEU A 908 5.18 13.98 -55.30
CA LEU A 908 5.33 14.13 -56.74
C LEU A 908 4.69 12.97 -57.51
N ARG A 909 4.70 11.76 -56.97
CA ARG A 909 4.03 10.61 -57.62
C ARG A 909 2.53 10.71 -57.58
N ASN A 910 1.92 11.34 -56.56
CA ASN A 910 0.49 11.63 -56.57
C ASN A 910 0.06 12.49 -57.75
N ASP A 911 0.94 13.45 -58.13
CA ASP A 911 0.71 14.32 -59.28
C ASP A 911 1.11 13.62 -60.63
N ARG A 912 1.95 12.56 -60.58
CA ARG A 912 2.53 11.84 -61.72
C ARG A 912 2.60 10.33 -61.44
N PRO A 913 1.45 9.61 -61.39
CA PRO A 913 1.38 8.22 -60.96
C PRO A 913 2.17 7.24 -61.86
N ASP A 914 2.31 7.56 -63.13
CA ASP A 914 3.00 6.71 -64.12
C ASP A 914 4.49 7.02 -64.29
N ASP A 915 5.09 7.89 -63.49
CA ASP A 915 6.52 8.19 -63.56
C ASP A 915 7.37 7.02 -63.05
N ALA A 916 7.87 6.20 -63.96
CA ALA A 916 8.66 5.02 -63.65
C ALA A 916 9.98 5.34 -62.92
N ALA A 917 10.55 6.54 -63.14
CA ALA A 917 11.80 6.95 -62.48
C ALA A 917 11.53 7.28 -60.99
N LEU A 918 10.40 7.93 -60.69
CA LEU A 918 9.99 8.19 -59.33
C LEU A 918 9.58 6.91 -58.60
N ALA A 919 8.91 5.99 -59.29
CA ALA A 919 8.53 4.67 -58.79
C ALA A 919 9.77 3.83 -58.42
N ALA A 920 10.78 3.77 -59.31
CA ALA A 920 12.00 3.07 -59.08
C ALA A 920 12.88 3.70 -57.94
N LEU A 921 12.78 5.02 -57.77
CA LEU A 921 13.47 5.74 -56.70
C LEU A 921 12.84 5.47 -55.35
N GLU A 922 11.51 5.44 -55.26
CA GLU A 922 10.76 5.09 -54.05
C GLU A 922 11.00 3.64 -53.63
N GLY A 923 10.83 2.69 -54.61
CA GLY A 923 10.83 1.28 -54.30
C GLY A 923 9.57 0.81 -53.58
N SER A 924 9.49 -0.46 -53.31
CA SER A 924 8.33 -1.06 -52.61
C SER A 924 8.75 -1.74 -51.31
N ALA A 925 7.84 -1.80 -50.34
CA ALA A 925 8.02 -2.53 -49.08
C ALA A 925 8.01 -4.07 -49.30
N GLU A 926 7.51 -4.56 -50.40
CA GLU A 926 7.45 -6.00 -50.76
C GLU A 926 8.83 -6.60 -51.08
N GLU A 927 9.82 -5.79 -51.36
CA GLU A 927 11.23 -6.22 -51.51
C GLU A 927 11.89 -6.71 -50.23
N ARG A 928 11.10 -6.92 -49.19
CA ARG A 928 11.48 -7.55 -47.92
C ARG A 928 11.81 -9.04 -47.98
N LYS A 929 11.89 -9.65 -49.16
CA LYS A 929 12.22 -11.09 -49.25
C LYS A 929 13.64 -11.30 -48.65
N PRO A 930 13.76 -12.18 -47.67
CA PRO A 930 14.98 -12.28 -46.93
C PRO A 930 16.10 -12.94 -47.66
N LEU A 931 17.31 -12.38 -47.65
CA LEU A 931 18.58 -13.07 -47.51
C LEU A 931 19.28 -13.60 -48.79
N VAL A 932 18.78 -13.44 -50.03
CA VAL A 932 19.46 -14.02 -51.20
C VAL A 932 20.03 -13.00 -52.17
N GLU A 933 19.47 -11.77 -52.25
CA GLU A 933 20.00 -10.71 -53.10
C GLU A 933 20.02 -9.36 -52.40
N GLU A 934 21.08 -8.55 -52.52
CA GLU A 934 21.06 -7.15 -52.08
C GLU A 934 19.99 -6.41 -52.94
N PRO A 935 18.92 -5.87 -52.37
CA PRO A 935 17.92 -5.12 -53.10
C PRO A 935 18.58 -3.92 -53.81
N GLN A 936 17.99 -3.54 -54.95
CA GLN A 936 18.42 -2.32 -55.62
C GLN A 936 18.20 -1.12 -54.70
N PRO A 937 19.19 -0.20 -54.65
CA PRO A 937 19.10 0.93 -53.73
C PRO A 937 17.90 1.84 -54.02
N ALA A 938 16.80 1.70 -53.24
CA ALA A 938 15.62 2.53 -53.29
C ALA A 938 15.28 3.06 -51.88
N LEU A 939 14.53 4.16 -51.78
CA LEU A 939 14.32 4.90 -50.52
C LEU A 939 13.56 4.09 -49.48
N VAL A 940 12.46 3.43 -49.84
CA VAL A 940 11.62 2.68 -48.85
C VAL A 940 12.34 1.47 -48.28
N PRO A 941 12.96 0.58 -49.08
CA PRO A 941 13.77 -0.51 -48.51
C PRO A 941 14.95 -0.03 -47.61
N TRP A 942 15.58 1.11 -47.99
CA TRP A 942 16.69 1.68 -47.20
C TRP A 942 16.19 2.25 -45.88
N ASN A 943 14.98 2.86 -45.87
CA ASN A 943 14.35 3.32 -44.62
C ASN A 943 14.19 2.18 -43.63
N ALA A 944 13.67 1.05 -44.07
CA ALA A 944 13.49 -0.14 -43.23
C ALA A 944 14.84 -0.68 -42.69
N ARG A 945 15.90 -0.69 -43.54
CA ARG A 945 17.25 -1.12 -43.10
C ARG A 945 17.89 -0.17 -42.10
N LEU A 946 17.77 1.14 -42.34
CA LEU A 946 18.24 2.17 -41.40
C LEU A 946 17.53 2.03 -40.05
N GLY A 947 16.19 1.90 -40.08
CA GLY A 947 15.38 1.69 -38.86
C GLY A 947 15.75 0.41 -38.13
N ALA A 948 15.93 -0.71 -38.83
CA ALA A 948 16.30 -2.00 -38.21
C ALA A 948 17.70 -1.92 -37.54
N LEU A 949 18.68 -1.31 -38.18
CA LEU A 949 20.04 -1.20 -37.62
C LEU A 949 20.08 -0.17 -36.48
N TYR A 950 19.34 0.92 -36.59
CA TYR A 950 19.14 1.87 -35.52
C TYR A 950 18.53 1.19 -34.27
N SER A 951 17.45 0.45 -34.43
CA SER A 951 16.80 -0.29 -33.33
C SER A 951 17.74 -1.34 -32.73
N LEU A 952 18.53 -2.03 -33.54
CA LEU A 952 19.54 -2.97 -33.04
C LEU A 952 20.59 -2.28 -32.15
N LEU A 953 21.10 -1.11 -32.53
CA LEU A 953 22.05 -0.37 -31.71
C LEU A 953 21.40 0.19 -30.43
N GLU A 954 20.14 0.64 -30.51
CA GLU A 954 19.41 1.22 -29.39
C GLU A 954 18.79 0.19 -28.45
N SER A 955 18.88 -1.12 -28.76
CA SER A 955 18.29 -2.18 -27.94
C SER A 955 19.03 -2.48 -26.64
N THR A 956 20.26 -2.03 -26.48
CA THR A 956 21.14 -2.38 -25.36
C THR A 956 22.08 -1.24 -24.97
N ASP A 957 22.64 -1.30 -23.78
CA ASP A 957 23.72 -0.40 -23.32
C ASP A 957 25.12 -1.08 -23.42
N LEU A 958 25.29 -2.01 -24.34
CA LEU A 958 26.56 -2.63 -24.63
C LEU A 958 27.28 -1.87 -25.77
N ALA A 959 28.60 -1.96 -25.80
CA ALA A 959 29.39 -1.44 -26.93
C ALA A 959 28.95 -2.13 -28.23
N PRO A 960 28.82 -1.40 -29.36
CA PRO A 960 28.47 -2.01 -30.65
C PRO A 960 29.48 -3.08 -31.05
N THR A 961 28.98 -4.20 -31.58
CA THR A 961 29.87 -5.25 -32.12
C THR A 961 30.61 -4.74 -33.35
N PRO A 962 31.83 -5.23 -33.66
CA PRO A 962 32.53 -4.86 -34.86
C PRO A 962 31.73 -5.07 -36.16
N GLN A 963 30.82 -6.08 -36.18
CA GLN A 963 29.92 -6.36 -37.28
C GLN A 963 28.86 -5.26 -37.43
N ALA A 964 28.25 -4.85 -36.29
CA ALA A 964 27.29 -3.76 -36.28
C ALA A 964 27.90 -2.43 -36.70
N VAL A 965 29.13 -2.14 -36.27
CA VAL A 965 29.89 -0.95 -36.71
C VAL A 965 30.11 -0.97 -38.23
N ARG A 966 30.63 -2.06 -38.78
CA ARG A 966 30.86 -2.19 -40.23
C ARG A 966 29.57 -2.10 -41.04
N ALA A 967 28.50 -2.71 -40.55
CA ALA A 967 27.17 -2.63 -41.19
C ALA A 967 26.62 -1.19 -41.17
N ALA A 968 26.77 -0.48 -40.05
CA ALA A 968 26.37 0.91 -39.93
C ALA A 968 27.13 1.83 -40.88
N GLU A 969 28.46 1.71 -40.93
CA GLU A 969 29.31 2.53 -41.82
C GLU A 969 28.97 2.27 -43.31
N LYS A 970 28.84 0.98 -43.73
CA LYS A 970 28.43 0.62 -45.10
C LYS A 970 27.06 1.22 -45.45
N LEU A 971 26.06 1.03 -44.55
CA LEU A 971 24.70 1.48 -44.78
C LEU A 971 24.58 3.03 -44.83
N LEU A 972 25.32 3.72 -43.97
CA LEU A 972 25.39 5.19 -43.95
C LEU A 972 26.01 5.73 -45.24
N GLN A 973 27.10 5.12 -45.75
CA GLN A 973 27.68 5.48 -47.05
C GLN A 973 26.66 5.31 -48.18
N GLN A 974 26.04 4.15 -48.30
CA GLN A 974 25.07 3.83 -49.32
C GLN A 974 23.83 4.75 -49.24
N SER A 975 23.39 5.08 -48.00
CA SER A 975 22.31 6.01 -47.78
C SER A 975 22.63 7.42 -48.23
N ALA A 976 23.85 7.88 -48.04
CA ALA A 976 24.30 9.19 -48.53
C ALA A 976 24.29 9.25 -50.06
N GLU A 977 24.81 8.22 -50.74
CA GLU A 977 24.81 8.10 -52.22
C GLU A 977 23.35 8.07 -52.75
N LEU A 978 22.44 7.30 -52.12
CA LEU A 978 21.03 7.22 -52.48
C LEU A 978 20.33 8.58 -52.29
N SER A 979 20.57 9.24 -51.18
CA SER A 979 20.02 10.56 -50.89
C SER A 979 20.43 11.62 -51.90
N ALA A 980 21.74 11.64 -52.26
CA ALA A 980 22.23 12.57 -53.28
C ALA A 980 21.60 12.33 -54.67
N ARG A 981 21.42 11.03 -55.03
CA ARG A 981 20.69 10.66 -56.27
C ARG A 981 19.23 11.12 -56.25
N ALA A 982 18.54 10.93 -55.11
CA ALA A 982 17.17 11.33 -54.94
C ALA A 982 16.99 12.85 -54.99
N GLU A 983 17.83 13.60 -54.30
CA GLU A 983 17.82 15.09 -54.32
C GLU A 983 18.06 15.65 -55.72
N LYS A 984 19.00 15.05 -56.48
CA LYS A 984 19.24 15.45 -57.89
C LYS A 984 18.00 15.19 -58.77
N ALA A 985 17.38 14.01 -58.64
CA ALA A 985 16.15 13.67 -59.37
C ALA A 985 14.99 14.64 -59.04
N LEU A 986 14.79 14.93 -57.77
CA LEU A 986 13.78 15.88 -57.28
C LEU A 986 14.02 17.34 -57.78
N ALA A 987 15.28 17.77 -57.85
CA ALA A 987 15.64 19.10 -58.39
C ALA A 987 15.37 19.19 -59.88
N THR A 988 15.68 18.15 -60.66
CA THR A 988 15.40 18.10 -62.09
C THR A 988 13.89 18.14 -62.36
N GLN A 989 13.10 17.43 -61.56
CA GLN A 989 11.63 17.38 -61.71
C GLN A 989 10.96 18.72 -61.36
N LYS A 990 11.50 19.48 -60.39
CA LYS A 990 11.02 20.84 -60.07
C LYS A 990 11.28 21.86 -61.18
N GLN A 991 12.35 21.69 -61.98
CA GLN A 991 12.66 22.54 -63.12
C GLN A 991 11.77 22.26 -64.31
N MET A 992 11.21 21.01 -64.44
CA MET A 992 10.30 20.58 -65.49
C MET A 992 8.84 20.97 -65.26
N THR A 993 8.49 21.52 -64.08
CA THR A 993 7.12 22.01 -63.78
C THR A 993 7.00 23.43 -64.34
N PRO A 994 6.13 23.68 -65.39
CA PRO A 994 5.95 25.02 -65.93
C PRO A 994 5.41 25.94 -64.78
N ARG A 995 6.06 27.08 -64.57
CA ARG A 995 5.41 28.17 -63.80
C ARG A 995 4.14 28.50 -64.53
N VAL A 996 2.98 28.07 -63.95
CA VAL A 996 1.70 28.60 -64.42
C VAL A 996 1.71 30.11 -64.12
N PRO A 997 1.44 30.98 -65.14
CA PRO A 997 1.51 32.40 -64.97
C PRO A 997 0.48 32.96 -63.95
#